data_e49350cf6631594b9b1edaddfcf67f9b
#
_entry.id   e49350cf6631594b9b1edaddfcf67f9b
#
_cell.length_a   1.000
_cell.length_b   1.000
_cell.length_c   1.000
_cell.angle_alpha   90.00
_cell.angle_beta   90.00
_cell.angle_gamma   90.00
#
_symmetry.space_group_name_H-M   'P 1'
#
loop_
_entity.id
_entity.type
_entity.pdbx_description
1 polymer ?
#
loop_
_entity_poly.entity_id
_entity_poly.type
_entity_poly.pdbx_seq_one_letter_code
_entity_poly.pdbx_strand_id
1 'polypeptide(L)'
;MDAYGSWSGGIFLLELDPETGRAIYPGEDGKTSDGRMIDRYFGIKIAGGHTKSGEGPFIVYDEASGYYYLTVSYGWLGANGGYNIRQFRAENPEGPYLDAAGNDAVLPAGTENEQIGIKLIGNFLFEREIGEAGTGSGYGYVSAGHNSVFYDEELDKHFLFFHTRFPQKGEAHELRVHQMFMNKDGWPVVAPHRYSGETLEEVAEEEIAGEYKFVNHGLAYSGDIVSSVNIVLNEDHTVSGDVYGTWTLVDDYEAQITIDDVTYDGVFISQWDGMTKRETMNFTAISEAGETVWGIQQPDKSDEQVVQDVQQALTLGNTSNVSSRLTLPTEAARNTTITWTTSDPSVITAEGEVFPPEVGEENLTAVLTATITKGVASRTKDFNITVTPIDVTLGLSAQYSFEENLDASVGDFGEGTITGNRINNEGGAITYEAGVQGKSAVFDGNSGIKLPNGLIEGNEYSVSMWLNPAQTTQYTTAFFGGSDKSWISFVPHGGDGNTMLWSGENWYDASTGSRIRTNQWHHVAFSVNGEFVKVFVNGEEAYSGTGFPHVFTTSEGVFSLGVNFWDKPFKGKIDELKIYDVAITAEVAAKLAEDLPPREEGPTELQAQYSFEENLADTVGNFEAGTVIGNNINTPDGGNITYQDGAEGKAAVFDGKSGVRLPNGLISSDSYSVTMWVYADELPGVNTTTFFGALSNASWLSLKPAGPEGKSMLWSNSNSAWYDAVTGAKLPLSEWTHLAFTVAGDQIKVYVNGEEKFAGSGFPDIFLDNTGTFSLAVNWWDIPFKGMMDELRIYQGAISAEEVQELATTSAVN
;
A
#
# COMPACT_ATOMS: atom_id res chain seq x y z
N MET A 1 18.73 -29.43 26.66
CA MET A 1 18.91 -27.97 26.50
C MET A 1 17.64 -27.39 25.93
N ASP A 2 17.34 -26.13 26.19
CA ASP A 2 16.16 -25.41 25.67
C ASP A 2 16.59 -24.14 24.93
N ALA A 3 16.18 -23.99 23.68
CA ALA A 3 16.44 -22.82 22.86
C ALA A 3 15.17 -21.99 22.77
N TYR A 4 15.22 -20.72 23.17
CA TYR A 4 14.07 -19.84 23.23
C TYR A 4 14.44 -18.37 23.07
N GLY A 5 13.44 -17.54 22.82
CA GLY A 5 13.61 -16.10 22.67
C GLY A 5 13.08 -15.58 21.34
N SER A 6 13.10 -14.27 21.20
CA SER A 6 12.58 -13.58 20.01
C SER A 6 13.17 -12.18 19.85
N TRP A 7 12.62 -11.41 18.95
CA TRP A 7 12.95 -10.05 18.53
C TRP A 7 13.46 -9.08 19.60
N SER A 8 12.94 -9.19 20.85
CA SER A 8 13.25 -8.20 21.89
C SER A 8 14.65 -8.36 22.48
N GLY A 9 15.13 -9.56 22.67
CA GLY A 9 16.39 -9.83 23.37
C GLY A 9 17.38 -10.69 22.58
N GLY A 10 16.91 -11.40 21.58
CA GLY A 10 17.63 -12.44 20.88
C GLY A 10 17.21 -13.84 21.34
N ILE A 11 17.91 -14.85 20.85
CA ILE A 11 17.67 -16.27 21.12
C ILE A 11 18.76 -16.77 22.04
N PHE A 12 18.35 -17.50 23.08
CA PHE A 12 19.20 -18.01 24.13
C PHE A 12 19.08 -19.53 24.26
N LEU A 13 20.16 -20.17 24.70
CA LEU A 13 20.21 -21.56 25.04
C LEU A 13 20.36 -21.69 26.55
N LEU A 14 19.49 -22.51 27.19
CA LEU A 14 19.52 -22.79 28.60
C LEU A 14 19.74 -24.29 28.84
N GLU A 15 20.59 -24.62 29.78
CA GLU A 15 20.78 -25.99 30.19
C GLU A 15 19.57 -26.49 31.00
N LEU A 16 19.16 -27.73 30.75
CA LEU A 16 18.12 -28.40 31.52
C LEU A 16 18.72 -29.59 32.30
N ASP A 17 18.27 -29.79 33.54
CA ASP A 17 18.53 -30.98 34.32
C ASP A 17 17.90 -32.21 33.63
N PRO A 18 18.69 -33.20 33.24
CA PRO A 18 18.22 -34.35 32.47
C PRO A 18 17.22 -35.26 33.22
N GLU A 19 17.20 -35.21 34.53
CA GLU A 19 16.30 -36.07 35.36
C GLU A 19 14.95 -35.37 35.58
N THR A 20 14.96 -34.04 35.73
CA THR A 20 13.77 -33.28 36.14
C THR A 20 13.21 -32.38 35.03
N GLY A 21 13.96 -32.14 33.95
CA GLY A 21 13.62 -31.17 32.88
C GLY A 21 13.64 -29.70 33.32
N ARG A 22 14.14 -29.41 34.53
CA ARG A 22 14.18 -28.05 35.07
C ARG A 22 15.38 -27.27 34.54
N ALA A 23 15.18 -25.96 34.32
CA ALA A 23 16.24 -25.07 33.93
C ALA A 23 17.36 -24.97 34.98
N ILE A 24 18.59 -25.07 34.50
CA ILE A 24 19.82 -24.81 35.27
C ILE A 24 20.31 -23.42 34.85
N TYR A 25 20.12 -22.44 35.72
CA TYR A 25 20.49 -21.06 35.45
C TYR A 25 21.98 -20.82 35.67
N PRO A 26 22.67 -20.00 34.82
CA PRO A 26 24.09 -19.66 35.06
C PRO A 26 24.35 -18.94 36.38
N GLY A 27 23.38 -18.19 36.91
CA GLY A 27 23.45 -17.50 38.20
C GLY A 27 24.22 -16.18 38.17
N GLU A 28 25.20 -16.04 37.30
CA GLU A 28 25.99 -14.83 37.09
C GLU A 28 26.06 -14.46 35.60
N ASP A 29 26.12 -13.16 35.30
CA ASP A 29 26.36 -12.67 33.97
C ASP A 29 27.81 -12.88 33.55
N GLY A 30 28.03 -13.28 32.31
CA GLY A 30 29.37 -13.58 31.82
C GLY A 30 29.51 -13.52 30.31
N LYS A 31 30.60 -14.12 29.85
CA LYS A 31 30.86 -14.31 28.41
C LYS A 31 31.45 -15.70 28.18
N THR A 32 31.10 -16.27 27.05
CA THR A 32 31.75 -17.47 26.49
C THR A 32 33.20 -17.16 26.10
N SER A 33 34.00 -18.18 25.79
CA SER A 33 35.40 -18.00 25.34
C SER A 33 35.54 -17.22 24.02
N ASP A 34 34.51 -17.23 23.17
CA ASP A 34 34.41 -16.52 21.92
C ASP A 34 33.71 -15.12 22.05
N GLY A 35 33.32 -14.76 23.31
CA GLY A 35 32.85 -13.42 23.65
C GLY A 35 31.34 -13.21 23.60
N ARG A 36 30.52 -14.26 23.30
CA ARG A 36 29.07 -14.17 23.32
C ARG A 36 28.54 -13.98 24.74
N MET A 37 27.38 -13.38 24.87
CA MET A 37 26.73 -13.05 26.15
C MET A 37 26.26 -14.33 26.86
N ILE A 38 26.56 -14.41 28.16
CA ILE A 38 25.91 -15.32 29.13
C ILE A 38 25.08 -14.44 30.05
N ASP A 39 23.77 -14.63 30.05
CA ASP A 39 22.84 -13.97 30.98
C ASP A 39 22.51 -14.90 32.12
N ARG A 40 22.56 -14.41 33.37
CA ARG A 40 22.31 -15.19 34.58
C ARG A 40 20.97 -15.89 34.63
N TYR A 41 19.97 -15.42 33.91
CA TYR A 41 18.60 -15.96 33.87
C TYR A 41 18.23 -16.60 32.54
N PHE A 42 18.83 -16.15 31.44
CA PHE A 42 18.45 -16.58 30.09
C PHE A 42 19.43 -17.58 29.48
N GLY A 43 20.65 -17.74 30.05
CA GLY A 43 21.63 -18.64 29.48
C GLY A 43 22.54 -17.99 28.42
N ILE A 44 23.02 -18.80 27.48
CA ILE A 44 23.97 -18.38 26.45
C ILE A 44 23.20 -17.81 25.25
N LYS A 45 23.53 -16.58 24.81
CA LYS A 45 23.00 -16.04 23.60
C LYS A 45 23.57 -16.77 22.38
N ILE A 46 22.69 -17.38 21.55
CA ILE A 46 23.07 -18.20 20.40
C ILE A 46 22.67 -17.62 19.07
N ALA A 47 21.73 -16.65 19.02
CA ALA A 47 21.33 -15.96 17.80
C ALA A 47 20.72 -14.60 18.10
N GLY A 48 20.67 -13.75 17.07
CA GLY A 48 19.96 -12.50 17.02
C GLY A 48 20.69 -11.31 17.61
N GLY A 49 20.19 -10.12 17.29
CA GLY A 49 20.69 -8.82 17.73
C GLY A 49 19.53 -7.93 18.10
N HIS A 50 19.02 -7.99 19.31
CA HIS A 50 17.93 -7.19 19.88
C HIS A 50 17.10 -6.42 18.83
N THR A 51 15.82 -6.65 18.74
CA THR A 51 14.85 -6.07 17.78
C THR A 51 14.97 -6.54 16.31
N LYS A 52 16.05 -7.22 15.93
CA LYS A 52 16.29 -7.78 14.61
C LYS A 52 16.62 -9.29 14.63
N SER A 53 16.26 -9.99 15.67
CA SER A 53 16.75 -11.37 15.91
C SER A 53 15.89 -12.46 15.31
N GLY A 54 14.64 -12.23 15.00
CA GLY A 54 13.72 -13.32 14.63
C GLY A 54 13.22 -14.12 15.83
N GLU A 55 12.57 -15.27 15.55
CA GLU A 55 11.87 -16.08 16.57
C GLU A 55 11.78 -17.56 16.19
N GLY A 56 11.09 -18.37 17.03
CA GLY A 56 10.79 -19.78 16.75
C GLY A 56 12.04 -20.65 16.58
N PRO A 57 13.05 -20.60 17.50
CA PRO A 57 14.24 -21.38 17.34
C PRO A 57 13.98 -22.88 17.52
N PHE A 58 14.64 -23.68 16.69
CA PHE A 58 14.69 -25.13 16.85
C PHE A 58 16.10 -25.62 16.56
N ILE A 59 16.61 -26.57 17.41
CA ILE A 59 17.94 -27.16 17.24
C ILE A 59 17.79 -28.65 17.08
N VAL A 60 18.43 -29.22 16.07
CA VAL A 60 18.57 -30.66 15.85
C VAL A 60 20.05 -31.00 15.70
N TYR A 61 20.47 -32.14 16.29
CA TYR A 61 21.78 -32.73 16.09
C TYR A 61 21.70 -33.81 15.02
N ASP A 62 22.60 -33.78 14.07
CA ASP A 62 22.76 -34.79 13.04
C ASP A 62 24.06 -35.55 13.27
N GLU A 63 23.97 -36.87 13.57
CA GLU A 63 25.12 -37.70 13.87
C GLU A 63 26.06 -37.92 12.66
N ALA A 64 25.48 -37.89 11.44
CA ALA A 64 26.25 -38.16 10.24
C ALA A 64 27.20 -37.00 9.88
N SER A 65 26.73 -35.77 10.01
CA SER A 65 27.54 -34.56 9.80
C SER A 65 28.30 -34.10 11.02
N GLY A 66 27.86 -34.51 12.23
CA GLY A 66 28.42 -34.05 13.49
C GLY A 66 28.06 -32.63 13.89
N TYR A 67 27.07 -31.99 13.23
CA TYR A 67 26.65 -30.61 13.48
C TYR A 67 25.32 -30.50 14.21
N TYR A 68 25.19 -29.42 14.98
CA TYR A 68 23.93 -28.93 15.50
C TYR A 68 23.41 -27.89 14.50
N TYR A 69 22.20 -28.09 13.98
CA TYR A 69 21.52 -27.16 13.07
C TYR A 69 20.49 -26.36 13.85
N LEU A 70 20.63 -25.01 13.81
CA LEU A 70 19.68 -24.06 14.37
C LEU A 70 18.82 -23.53 13.24
N THR A 71 17.51 -23.71 13.34
CA THR A 71 16.55 -23.04 12.47
C THR A 71 15.80 -21.96 13.24
N VAL A 72 15.55 -20.81 12.59
CA VAL A 72 14.85 -19.66 13.16
C VAL A 72 13.96 -19.02 12.09
N SER A 73 12.94 -18.27 12.49
CA SER A 73 12.08 -17.53 11.58
C SER A 73 12.41 -16.05 11.60
N TYR A 74 12.65 -15.47 10.43
CA TYR A 74 12.85 -14.04 10.20
C TYR A 74 11.64 -13.43 9.49
N GLY A 75 11.56 -12.10 9.42
CA GLY A 75 10.49 -11.38 8.78
C GLY A 75 9.27 -11.20 9.67
N TRP A 76 8.18 -10.74 9.12
CA TRP A 76 6.93 -10.45 9.82
C TRP A 76 5.87 -11.51 9.53
N LEU A 77 5.22 -12.04 10.57
CA LEU A 77 4.14 -13.02 10.45
C LEU A 77 2.84 -12.33 10.00
N GLY A 78 2.37 -12.64 8.80
CA GLY A 78 1.14 -12.12 8.23
C GLY A 78 1.07 -12.43 6.74
N ALA A 79 -0.10 -12.29 6.11
CA ALA A 79 -0.27 -12.55 4.68
C ALA A 79 0.59 -11.62 3.79
N ASN A 80 0.91 -10.42 4.27
CA ASN A 80 1.77 -9.44 3.60
C ASN A 80 3.16 -9.36 4.24
N GLY A 81 3.50 -10.28 5.12
CA GLY A 81 4.80 -10.35 5.78
C GLY A 81 5.80 -11.19 4.99
N GLY A 82 7.07 -10.97 5.22
CA GLY A 82 8.15 -11.77 4.65
C GLY A 82 8.65 -12.86 5.61
N TYR A 83 7.76 -13.47 6.40
CA TYR A 83 8.16 -14.52 7.33
C TYR A 83 8.80 -15.68 6.58
N ASN A 84 9.98 -16.12 7.02
CA ASN A 84 10.80 -17.10 6.32
C ASN A 84 11.67 -17.88 7.30
N ILE A 85 12.15 -19.06 6.89
CA ILE A 85 12.98 -19.94 7.72
C ILE A 85 14.44 -19.76 7.36
N ARG A 86 15.27 -19.48 8.38
CA ARG A 86 16.74 -19.37 8.27
C ARG A 86 17.41 -20.49 9.05
N GLN A 87 18.56 -20.97 8.53
CA GLN A 87 19.34 -21.97 9.23
C GLN A 87 20.81 -21.57 9.39
N PHE A 88 21.39 -22.11 10.47
CA PHE A 88 22.79 -22.00 10.86
C PHE A 88 23.25 -23.34 11.38
N ARG A 89 24.57 -23.57 11.49
CA ARG A 89 25.10 -24.77 12.14
C ARG A 89 26.25 -24.48 13.10
N ALA A 90 26.50 -25.39 14.02
CA ALA A 90 27.60 -25.34 15.01
C ALA A 90 28.10 -26.72 15.31
N GLU A 91 29.40 -26.86 15.67
CA GLU A 91 29.99 -28.13 16.18
C GLU A 91 29.57 -28.44 17.62
N ASN A 92 29.12 -27.43 18.38
CA ASN A 92 28.67 -27.57 19.75
C ASN A 92 27.28 -26.98 19.94
N PRO A 93 26.46 -27.52 20.85
CA PRO A 93 25.10 -27.00 21.04
C PRO A 93 25.08 -25.53 21.52
N GLU A 94 26.15 -25.09 22.19
CA GLU A 94 26.30 -23.71 22.64
C GLU A 94 26.72 -22.75 21.51
N GLY A 95 27.00 -23.24 20.32
CA GLY A 95 27.50 -22.45 19.18
C GLY A 95 29.02 -22.25 19.18
N PRO A 96 29.59 -21.29 18.42
CA PRO A 96 28.86 -20.30 17.58
C PRO A 96 28.09 -20.97 16.44
N TYR A 97 26.89 -20.48 16.18
CA TYR A 97 26.11 -20.90 15.02
C TYR A 97 26.43 -20.01 13.83
N LEU A 98 26.98 -20.59 12.77
CA LEU A 98 27.42 -19.89 11.56
C LEU A 98 26.53 -20.29 10.38
N ASP A 99 26.33 -19.37 9.43
CA ASP A 99 25.78 -19.68 8.11
C ASP A 99 26.86 -20.20 7.14
N ALA A 100 26.51 -20.50 5.90
CA ALA A 100 27.45 -21.05 4.90
C ALA A 100 28.56 -20.07 4.52
N ALA A 101 28.32 -18.77 4.62
CA ALA A 101 29.34 -17.72 4.41
C ALA A 101 30.22 -17.47 5.64
N GLY A 102 29.94 -18.15 6.75
CA GLY A 102 30.67 -18.01 8.01
C GLY A 102 30.21 -16.82 8.87
N ASN A 103 29.05 -16.24 8.60
CA ASN A 103 28.48 -15.19 9.43
C ASN A 103 27.87 -15.76 10.70
N ASP A 104 28.14 -15.11 11.85
CA ASP A 104 27.59 -15.52 13.13
C ASP A 104 26.10 -15.16 13.24
N ALA A 105 25.30 -16.09 13.76
CA ALA A 105 23.90 -15.87 14.09
C ALA A 105 23.70 -14.83 15.21
N VAL A 106 24.70 -14.57 16.05
CA VAL A 106 24.69 -13.52 17.08
C VAL A 106 25.17 -12.21 16.47
N LEU A 107 24.29 -11.24 16.40
CA LEU A 107 24.57 -9.91 15.82
C LEU A 107 24.60 -8.82 16.90
N PRO A 108 25.31 -7.69 16.68
CA PRO A 108 25.17 -6.49 17.49
C PRO A 108 23.73 -5.98 17.50
N ALA A 109 23.30 -5.39 18.62
CA ALA A 109 21.95 -4.88 18.76
C ALA A 109 21.57 -3.90 17.62
N GLY A 110 20.42 -4.11 16.99
CA GLY A 110 19.93 -3.28 15.90
C GLY A 110 20.56 -3.53 14.52
N THR A 111 21.50 -4.49 14.39
CA THR A 111 22.06 -4.88 13.09
C THR A 111 20.99 -5.55 12.24
N GLU A 112 20.89 -5.14 10.96
CA GLU A 112 20.03 -5.80 9.99
C GLU A 112 20.50 -7.24 9.76
N ASN A 113 19.55 -8.19 9.74
CA ASN A 113 19.84 -9.61 9.62
C ASN A 113 19.35 -10.24 8.31
N GLU A 114 18.80 -9.45 7.40
CA GLU A 114 18.24 -9.92 6.13
C GLU A 114 19.21 -10.75 5.31
N GLN A 115 20.49 -10.39 5.32
CA GLN A 115 21.56 -11.07 4.57
C GLN A 115 22.26 -12.18 5.36
N ILE A 116 21.77 -12.55 6.54
CA ILE A 116 22.42 -13.50 7.46
C ILE A 116 21.60 -14.77 7.58
N GLY A 117 22.26 -15.92 7.46
CA GLY A 117 21.65 -17.24 7.52
C GLY A 117 21.15 -17.76 6.17
N ILE A 118 21.17 -19.09 6.01
CA ILE A 118 20.64 -19.76 4.82
C ILE A 118 19.10 -19.68 4.84
N LYS A 119 18.49 -19.04 3.83
CA LYS A 119 17.04 -18.94 3.70
C LYS A 119 16.48 -20.20 3.04
N LEU A 120 15.97 -21.12 3.85
CA LEU A 120 15.44 -22.42 3.37
C LEU A 120 14.16 -22.26 2.54
N ILE A 121 13.24 -21.42 3.01
CA ILE A 121 11.94 -21.16 2.36
C ILE A 121 11.55 -19.70 2.61
N GLY A 122 11.03 -19.02 1.59
CA GLY A 122 10.41 -17.70 1.69
C GLY A 122 9.07 -17.67 0.98
N ASN A 123 8.59 -16.47 0.64
CA ASN A 123 7.38 -16.29 -0.17
C ASN A 123 7.67 -16.67 -1.62
N PHE A 124 6.94 -17.63 -2.17
CA PHE A 124 7.12 -18.08 -3.56
C PHE A 124 5.82 -18.54 -4.19
N LEU A 125 5.82 -18.55 -5.53
CA LEU A 125 4.75 -19.09 -6.34
C LEU A 125 5.34 -19.76 -7.60
N PHE A 126 5.19 -21.08 -7.73
CA PHE A 126 5.26 -21.73 -9.02
C PHE A 126 3.99 -21.41 -9.78
N GLU A 127 4.05 -20.33 -10.53
CA GLU A 127 2.88 -19.73 -11.17
C GLU A 127 2.32 -20.66 -12.24
N ARG A 128 1.00 -20.82 -12.23
CA ARG A 128 0.29 -21.60 -13.25
C ARG A 128 -0.07 -20.68 -14.40
N GLU A 129 0.47 -20.96 -15.55
CA GLU A 129 0.24 -20.23 -16.79
C GLU A 129 -0.90 -20.84 -17.64
N ILE A 130 -1.44 -20.05 -18.58
CA ILE A 130 -2.49 -20.53 -19.51
C ILE A 130 -1.96 -21.71 -20.33
N GLY A 131 -2.68 -22.85 -20.31
CA GLY A 131 -2.27 -24.08 -20.97
C GLY A 131 -1.64 -25.12 -20.04
N GLU A 132 -1.34 -24.77 -18.79
CA GLU A 132 -0.82 -25.73 -17.81
C GLU A 132 -1.94 -26.45 -17.05
N ALA A 133 -1.61 -27.65 -16.57
CA ALA A 133 -2.49 -28.45 -15.71
C ALA A 133 -2.69 -27.80 -14.33
N GLY A 134 -3.71 -28.24 -13.60
CA GLY A 134 -4.01 -27.77 -12.26
C GLY A 134 -5.12 -26.71 -12.21
N THR A 135 -5.24 -26.05 -11.07
CA THR A 135 -6.27 -25.04 -10.77
C THR A 135 -5.70 -23.87 -9.99
N GLY A 136 -6.35 -22.71 -10.04
CA GLY A 136 -5.92 -21.50 -9.34
C GLY A 136 -4.67 -20.86 -9.93
N SER A 137 -3.94 -20.08 -9.14
CA SER A 137 -2.75 -19.34 -9.54
C SER A 137 -1.47 -20.19 -9.59
N GLY A 138 -1.47 -21.38 -9.04
CA GLY A 138 -0.30 -22.26 -8.98
C GLY A 138 -0.04 -22.85 -7.59
N TYR A 139 1.21 -23.29 -7.36
CA TYR A 139 1.69 -23.85 -6.10
C TYR A 139 2.65 -22.88 -5.43
N GLY A 140 2.32 -22.43 -4.22
CA GLY A 140 3.16 -21.47 -3.52
C GLY A 140 2.83 -21.33 -2.06
N TYR A 141 3.75 -20.68 -1.33
CA TYR A 141 3.61 -20.38 0.09
C TYR A 141 3.90 -18.90 0.36
N VAL A 142 3.28 -18.41 1.41
CA VAL A 142 3.50 -17.07 1.96
C VAL A 142 3.71 -17.19 3.46
N SER A 143 4.70 -16.48 3.97
CA SER A 143 5.01 -16.43 5.41
C SER A 143 5.21 -17.83 6.02
N ALA A 144 6.05 -18.64 5.41
CA ALA A 144 6.46 -19.94 5.93
C ALA A 144 7.39 -19.77 7.15
N GLY A 145 7.04 -20.37 8.28
CA GLY A 145 7.88 -20.21 9.48
C GLY A 145 7.36 -20.95 10.71
N HIS A 146 7.94 -20.58 11.85
CA HIS A 146 7.71 -21.18 13.17
C HIS A 146 7.82 -22.70 13.12
N ASN A 147 9.03 -23.15 12.81
CA ASN A 147 9.36 -24.49 12.36
C ASN A 147 9.82 -25.43 13.50
N SER A 148 9.80 -26.71 13.18
CA SER A 148 10.56 -27.75 13.89
C SER A 148 11.15 -28.73 12.87
N VAL A 149 12.23 -29.38 13.24
CA VAL A 149 12.88 -30.43 12.44
C VAL A 149 12.78 -31.75 13.20
N PHE A 150 12.39 -32.80 12.49
CA PHE A 150 12.29 -34.14 13.03
C PHE A 150 13.15 -35.10 12.20
N TYR A 151 14.00 -35.85 12.84
CA TYR A 151 14.70 -36.98 12.25
C TYR A 151 13.98 -38.29 12.60
N ASP A 152 13.57 -39.01 11.57
CA ASP A 152 12.95 -40.31 11.69
C ASP A 152 14.03 -41.39 11.54
N GLU A 153 14.40 -42.04 12.65
CA GLU A 153 15.43 -43.07 12.69
C GLU A 153 15.05 -44.35 11.92
N GLU A 154 13.74 -44.65 11.74
CA GLU A 154 13.28 -45.84 11.02
C GLU A 154 13.37 -45.61 9.50
N LEU A 155 13.11 -44.40 9.04
CA LEU A 155 13.15 -44.02 7.63
C LEU A 155 14.51 -43.47 7.23
N ASP A 156 15.36 -43.10 8.17
CA ASP A 156 16.62 -42.35 7.93
C ASP A 156 16.37 -41.08 7.16
N LYS A 157 15.39 -40.27 7.65
CA LYS A 157 14.95 -39.04 6.96
C LYS A 157 14.79 -37.88 7.92
N HIS A 158 15.16 -36.69 7.44
CA HIS A 158 14.86 -35.43 8.10
C HIS A 158 13.60 -34.78 7.51
N PHE A 159 12.76 -34.22 8.37
CA PHE A 159 11.51 -33.54 7.99
C PHE A 159 11.46 -32.15 8.62
N LEU A 160 11.11 -31.18 7.80
CA LEU A 160 10.80 -29.81 8.21
C LEU A 160 9.29 -29.66 8.37
N PHE A 161 8.84 -29.32 9.58
CA PHE A 161 7.47 -28.97 9.90
C PHE A 161 7.37 -27.46 10.07
N PHE A 162 6.40 -26.82 9.42
CA PHE A 162 6.18 -25.38 9.53
C PHE A 162 4.75 -25.03 9.20
N HIS A 163 4.27 -23.87 9.69
CA HIS A 163 3.02 -23.33 9.17
C HIS A 163 3.31 -22.36 8.03
N THR A 164 2.34 -22.20 7.14
CA THR A 164 2.43 -21.29 6.00
C THR A 164 1.06 -20.78 5.62
N ARG A 165 1.03 -19.60 5.02
CA ARG A 165 -0.12 -19.06 4.28
C ARG A 165 0.02 -19.35 2.79
N PHE A 166 -0.96 -18.90 2.02
CA PHE A 166 -1.03 -19.19 0.58
C PHE A 166 -1.27 -17.91 -0.20
N PRO A 167 -0.71 -17.78 -1.42
CA PRO A 167 -0.99 -16.66 -2.29
C PRO A 167 -2.49 -16.40 -2.45
N GLN A 168 -2.92 -15.16 -2.27
CA GLN A 168 -4.32 -14.72 -2.42
C GLN A 168 -5.35 -15.37 -1.46
N LYS A 169 -4.91 -15.96 -0.33
CA LYS A 169 -5.80 -16.58 0.66
C LYS A 169 -5.85 -15.83 2.00
N GLY A 170 -5.29 -14.63 2.06
CA GLY A 170 -5.24 -13.83 3.28
C GLY A 170 -4.56 -14.56 4.43
N GLU A 171 -5.12 -14.49 5.62
CA GLU A 171 -4.55 -15.08 6.84
C GLU A 171 -4.81 -16.58 7.03
N ALA A 172 -5.49 -17.24 6.08
CA ALA A 172 -5.68 -18.69 6.14
C ALA A 172 -4.33 -19.41 6.09
N HIS A 173 -4.05 -20.23 7.10
CA HIS A 173 -2.77 -20.93 7.24
C HIS A 173 -2.98 -22.43 7.55
N GLU A 174 -1.97 -23.20 7.18
CA GLU A 174 -1.96 -24.65 7.40
C GLU A 174 -0.55 -25.13 7.77
N LEU A 175 -0.47 -26.31 8.40
CA LEU A 175 0.78 -27.02 8.62
C LEU A 175 1.26 -27.68 7.33
N ARG A 176 2.58 -27.63 7.10
CA ARG A 176 3.27 -28.34 6.00
C ARG A 176 4.42 -29.17 6.53
N VAL A 177 4.68 -30.26 5.81
CA VAL A 177 5.80 -31.18 6.06
C VAL A 177 6.56 -31.38 4.75
N HIS A 178 7.83 -31.03 4.74
CA HIS A 178 8.74 -31.26 3.62
C HIS A 178 9.92 -32.11 4.08
N GLN A 179 10.42 -33.00 3.22
CA GLN A 179 11.65 -33.72 3.48
C GLN A 179 12.85 -32.80 3.33
N MET A 180 13.89 -33.01 4.13
CA MET A 180 15.16 -32.33 4.01
C MET A 180 16.23 -33.35 3.59
N PHE A 181 17.22 -32.87 2.85
CA PHE A 181 18.37 -33.65 2.38
C PHE A 181 19.66 -32.95 2.75
N MET A 182 20.73 -33.67 2.96
CA MET A 182 22.07 -33.10 3.12
C MET A 182 22.72 -32.93 1.75
N ASN A 183 23.23 -31.73 1.44
CA ASN A 183 24.10 -31.55 0.28
C ASN A 183 25.52 -32.03 0.57
N LYS A 184 26.41 -32.02 -0.46
CA LYS A 184 27.80 -32.46 -0.33
C LYS A 184 28.63 -31.76 0.77
N ASP A 185 28.23 -30.53 1.15
CA ASP A 185 28.91 -29.75 2.19
C ASP A 185 28.27 -29.90 3.58
N GLY A 186 27.35 -30.88 3.71
CA GLY A 186 26.62 -31.16 4.95
C GLY A 186 25.65 -30.06 5.36
N TRP A 187 25.04 -29.35 4.40
CA TRP A 187 23.97 -28.41 4.66
C TRP A 187 22.61 -28.99 4.29
N PRO A 188 21.62 -28.93 5.20
CA PRO A 188 20.25 -29.30 4.87
C PRO A 188 19.66 -28.40 3.77
N VAL A 189 19.07 -29.02 2.75
CA VAL A 189 18.23 -28.40 1.72
C VAL A 189 16.81 -28.96 1.79
N VAL A 190 15.80 -28.20 1.44
CA VAL A 190 14.38 -28.55 1.60
C VAL A 190 13.76 -28.90 0.27
N ALA A 191 13.09 -30.03 0.20
CA ALA A 191 12.38 -30.49 -0.99
C ALA A 191 11.32 -29.47 -1.45
N PRO A 192 11.16 -29.22 -2.77
CA PRO A 192 10.17 -28.26 -3.27
C PRO A 192 8.71 -28.65 -2.97
N HIS A 193 8.37 -29.92 -3.00
CA HIS A 193 7.00 -30.40 -2.73
C HIS A 193 6.85 -30.97 -1.31
N ARG A 194 5.61 -31.04 -0.83
CA ARG A 194 5.24 -31.71 0.40
C ARG A 194 5.63 -33.20 0.33
N TYR A 195 6.08 -33.72 1.45
CA TYR A 195 6.44 -35.13 1.55
C TYR A 195 5.27 -36.03 1.15
N SER A 196 5.54 -36.95 0.24
CA SER A 196 4.58 -37.93 -0.29
C SER A 196 5.11 -39.38 -0.24
N GLY A 197 6.28 -39.58 0.34
CA GLY A 197 6.93 -40.90 0.46
C GLY A 197 8.22 -41.03 -0.38
N GLU A 198 8.67 -39.97 -0.98
CA GLU A 198 9.88 -39.91 -1.81
C GLU A 198 11.14 -40.33 -1.06
N THR A 199 12.10 -40.88 -1.78
CA THR A 199 13.43 -41.28 -1.28
C THR A 199 14.47 -40.87 -2.29
N LEU A 200 15.65 -40.44 -1.82
CA LEU A 200 16.77 -40.19 -2.73
C LEU A 200 17.23 -41.53 -3.34
N GLU A 201 17.33 -41.54 -4.66
CA GLU A 201 17.79 -42.66 -5.47
C GLU A 201 18.78 -42.13 -6.52
N GLU A 202 19.57 -43.02 -7.11
CA GLU A 202 20.43 -42.70 -8.23
C GLU A 202 19.59 -42.16 -9.39
N VAL A 203 19.99 -41.00 -9.94
CA VAL A 203 19.30 -40.28 -11.02
C VAL A 203 20.09 -40.39 -12.30
N ALA A 204 19.45 -40.73 -13.43
CA ALA A 204 20.08 -40.69 -14.72
C ALA A 204 20.09 -39.26 -15.32
N GLU A 205 21.19 -38.83 -15.92
CA GLU A 205 21.29 -37.47 -16.50
C GLU A 205 20.21 -37.17 -17.53
N GLU A 206 19.77 -38.18 -18.31
CA GLU A 206 18.68 -38.05 -19.27
C GLU A 206 17.31 -37.77 -18.62
N GLU A 207 17.12 -38.03 -17.32
CA GLU A 207 15.92 -37.73 -16.59
C GLU A 207 15.93 -36.29 -16.07
N ILE A 208 17.13 -35.66 -15.97
CA ILE A 208 17.30 -34.29 -15.48
C ILE A 208 17.06 -33.28 -16.61
N ALA A 209 17.54 -33.55 -17.79
CA ALA A 209 17.40 -32.62 -18.91
C ALA A 209 15.93 -32.35 -19.23
N GLY A 210 15.56 -31.09 -19.44
CA GLY A 210 14.16 -30.70 -19.74
C GLY A 210 13.84 -29.28 -19.35
N GLU A 211 12.57 -28.89 -19.56
CA GLU A 211 12.04 -27.59 -19.15
C GLU A 211 11.63 -27.63 -17.66
N TYR A 212 11.94 -26.54 -16.94
CA TYR A 212 11.64 -26.39 -15.51
C TYR A 212 10.97 -25.05 -15.23
N LYS A 213 10.12 -25.02 -14.21
CA LYS A 213 9.81 -23.79 -13.48
C LYS A 213 10.84 -23.62 -12.38
N PHE A 214 11.43 -22.43 -12.29
CA PHE A 214 12.55 -22.11 -11.42
C PHE A 214 12.18 -20.97 -10.47
N VAL A 215 12.55 -21.11 -9.20
CA VAL A 215 12.40 -20.09 -8.16
C VAL A 215 13.75 -19.90 -7.46
N ASN A 216 14.21 -18.65 -7.37
CA ASN A 216 15.27 -18.25 -6.44
C ASN A 216 14.62 -17.52 -5.26
N HIS A 217 14.66 -18.10 -4.06
CA HIS A 217 14.08 -17.50 -2.86
C HIS A 217 14.79 -16.22 -2.41
N GLY A 218 16.00 -15.95 -2.90
CA GLY A 218 16.83 -14.81 -2.48
C GLY A 218 16.98 -14.70 -0.97
N LEU A 219 17.49 -13.58 -0.47
CA LEU A 219 17.66 -13.34 0.97
C LEU A 219 16.67 -12.32 1.55
N ALA A 220 15.97 -11.53 0.71
CA ALA A 220 15.00 -10.55 1.18
C ALA A 220 13.86 -11.19 1.99
N TYR A 221 13.37 -10.46 3.00
CA TYR A 221 12.19 -10.84 3.78
C TYR A 221 11.05 -9.81 3.65
N SER A 222 10.89 -9.23 2.45
CA SER A 222 9.70 -8.44 2.09
C SER A 222 8.45 -9.31 1.99
N GLY A 223 7.28 -8.68 1.96
CA GLY A 223 6.02 -9.38 1.70
C GLY A 223 5.82 -9.85 0.25
N ASP A 224 6.76 -9.52 -0.65
CA ASP A 224 6.67 -9.87 -2.06
C ASP A 224 6.75 -11.38 -2.29
N ILE A 225 6.01 -11.86 -3.27
CA ILE A 225 6.00 -13.27 -3.68
C ILE A 225 6.92 -13.41 -4.88
N VAL A 226 7.91 -14.29 -4.78
CA VAL A 226 8.80 -14.62 -5.90
C VAL A 226 8.07 -15.59 -6.82
N SER A 227 7.64 -15.11 -8.00
CA SER A 227 7.08 -15.97 -9.05
C SER A 227 8.14 -16.77 -9.76
N SER A 228 7.79 -17.99 -10.19
CA SER A 228 8.70 -18.82 -10.98
C SER A 228 8.93 -18.24 -12.38
N VAL A 229 10.10 -18.52 -12.92
CA VAL A 229 10.48 -18.27 -14.31
C VAL A 229 10.70 -19.61 -15.04
N ASN A 230 10.69 -19.59 -16.37
CA ASN A 230 10.86 -20.79 -17.20
C ASN A 230 12.34 -20.96 -17.61
N ILE A 231 12.92 -22.11 -17.29
CA ILE A 231 14.29 -22.46 -17.65
C ILE A 231 14.34 -23.82 -18.35
N VAL A 232 15.44 -24.08 -19.04
CA VAL A 232 15.75 -25.38 -19.65
C VAL A 232 17.09 -25.86 -19.13
N LEU A 233 17.13 -27.04 -18.52
CA LEU A 233 18.36 -27.77 -18.26
C LEU A 233 18.68 -28.58 -19.53
N ASN A 234 19.65 -28.14 -20.31
CA ASN A 234 20.00 -28.75 -21.61
C ASN A 234 20.86 -30.00 -21.43
N GLU A 235 20.78 -30.95 -22.38
CA GLU A 235 21.63 -32.17 -22.43
C GLU A 235 23.12 -31.87 -22.50
N ASP A 236 23.52 -30.66 -22.92
CA ASP A 236 24.92 -30.20 -22.95
C ASP A 236 25.37 -29.55 -21.64
N HIS A 237 24.61 -29.74 -20.57
CA HIS A 237 24.82 -29.17 -19.23
C HIS A 237 24.74 -27.65 -19.15
N THR A 238 24.23 -26.98 -20.16
CA THR A 238 23.90 -25.54 -20.05
C THR A 238 22.52 -25.32 -19.47
N VAL A 239 22.29 -24.15 -18.86
CA VAL A 239 20.97 -23.63 -18.46
C VAL A 239 20.60 -22.49 -19.38
N SER A 240 19.40 -22.52 -19.92
CA SER A 240 18.89 -21.47 -20.81
C SER A 240 17.42 -21.16 -20.48
N GLY A 241 16.85 -20.11 -21.10
CA GLY A 241 15.52 -19.61 -20.84
C GLY A 241 15.57 -18.24 -20.22
N ASP A 242 14.83 -18.02 -19.14
CA ASP A 242 14.75 -16.72 -18.46
C ASP A 242 16.00 -16.42 -17.62
N VAL A 243 16.80 -17.44 -17.29
CA VAL A 243 18.13 -17.32 -16.68
C VAL A 243 19.12 -18.20 -17.43
N TYR A 244 20.43 -17.93 -17.23
CA TYR A 244 21.50 -18.64 -17.93
C TYR A 244 22.52 -19.21 -16.95
N GLY A 245 23.15 -20.34 -17.34
CA GLY A 245 24.15 -20.95 -16.48
C GLY A 245 24.53 -22.36 -16.91
N THR A 246 24.89 -23.20 -15.94
CA THR A 246 25.26 -24.61 -16.15
C THR A 246 24.67 -25.47 -15.01
N TRP A 247 24.52 -26.75 -15.28
CA TRP A 247 24.15 -27.75 -14.29
C TRP A 247 25.05 -28.98 -14.39
N THR A 248 25.18 -29.71 -13.28
CA THR A 248 26.01 -30.95 -13.27
C THR A 248 25.38 -31.91 -12.23
N LEU A 249 25.26 -33.17 -12.59
CA LEU A 249 25.09 -34.27 -11.67
C LEU A 249 26.48 -34.66 -11.15
N VAL A 250 26.79 -34.42 -9.89
CA VAL A 250 28.13 -34.59 -9.33
C VAL A 250 28.36 -36.06 -8.94
N ASP A 251 27.38 -36.68 -8.33
CA ASP A 251 27.34 -38.07 -7.90
C ASP A 251 25.89 -38.53 -7.84
N ASP A 252 25.57 -39.78 -7.73
CA ASP A 252 24.24 -40.45 -7.75
C ASP A 252 23.01 -39.51 -7.88
N TYR A 253 22.88 -38.46 -7.05
CA TYR A 253 21.80 -37.49 -7.00
C TYR A 253 22.26 -36.09 -6.63
N GLU A 254 23.55 -35.86 -6.42
CA GLU A 254 24.05 -34.55 -6.02
C GLU A 254 24.01 -33.55 -7.18
N ALA A 255 23.33 -32.43 -6.95
CA ALA A 255 23.14 -31.35 -7.89
C ALA A 255 24.13 -30.21 -7.65
N GLN A 256 24.79 -29.75 -8.70
CA GLN A 256 25.44 -28.43 -8.71
C GLN A 256 24.87 -27.61 -9.86
N ILE A 257 24.30 -26.47 -9.54
CA ILE A 257 23.65 -25.57 -10.49
C ILE A 257 24.29 -24.21 -10.38
N THR A 258 24.73 -23.65 -11.49
CA THR A 258 25.29 -22.30 -11.54
C THR A 258 24.35 -21.42 -12.37
N ILE A 259 23.84 -20.34 -11.77
CA ILE A 259 22.97 -19.35 -12.40
C ILE A 259 23.61 -17.98 -12.20
N ASP A 260 23.79 -17.22 -13.28
CA ASP A 260 24.34 -15.86 -13.26
C ASP A 260 25.63 -15.77 -12.42
N ASP A 261 26.56 -16.71 -12.63
CA ASP A 261 27.85 -16.87 -11.93
C ASP A 261 27.75 -17.23 -10.42
N VAL A 262 26.56 -17.52 -9.89
CA VAL A 262 26.37 -18.04 -8.51
C VAL A 262 26.18 -19.55 -8.57
N THR A 263 26.98 -20.28 -7.78
CA THR A 263 26.88 -21.75 -7.67
C THR A 263 26.03 -22.15 -6.47
N TYR A 264 25.15 -23.11 -6.70
CA TYR A 264 24.24 -23.71 -5.73
C TYR A 264 24.50 -25.21 -5.68
N ASP A 265 24.70 -25.75 -4.48
CA ASP A 265 24.93 -27.17 -4.22
C ASP A 265 23.75 -27.80 -3.49
N GLY A 266 23.24 -28.93 -3.99
CA GLY A 266 22.04 -29.57 -3.47
C GLY A 266 21.79 -30.96 -4.05
N VAL A 267 20.52 -31.28 -4.32
CA VAL A 267 20.13 -32.60 -4.81
C VAL A 267 19.10 -32.51 -5.93
N PHE A 268 19.15 -33.48 -6.85
CA PHE A 268 18.04 -33.84 -7.74
C PHE A 268 17.18 -34.92 -7.06
N ILE A 269 15.85 -34.80 -7.18
CA ILE A 269 14.92 -35.75 -6.57
C ILE A 269 13.62 -35.87 -7.35
N SER A 270 13.13 -37.08 -7.55
CA SER A 270 11.80 -37.32 -8.07
C SER A 270 10.75 -37.19 -6.93
N GLN A 271 9.73 -36.37 -7.14
CA GLN A 271 8.66 -36.13 -6.19
C GLN A 271 7.29 -36.09 -6.85
N TRP A 272 6.25 -36.45 -6.10
CA TRP A 272 4.87 -36.29 -6.53
C TRP A 272 4.46 -34.80 -6.60
N ASP A 273 4.17 -34.35 -7.82
CA ASP A 273 3.58 -33.02 -8.02
C ASP A 273 2.04 -33.12 -7.92
N GLY A 274 1.47 -32.52 -6.88
CA GLY A 274 0.03 -32.48 -6.65
C GLY A 274 -0.76 -31.65 -7.67
N MET A 275 -0.11 -30.73 -8.42
CA MET A 275 -0.73 -29.92 -9.46
C MET A 275 -0.89 -30.71 -10.75
N THR A 276 0.19 -31.30 -11.24
CA THR A 276 0.21 -32.10 -12.47
C THR A 276 -0.21 -33.55 -12.25
N LYS A 277 -0.26 -34.00 -11.00
CA LYS A 277 -0.60 -35.37 -10.55
C LYS A 277 0.31 -36.44 -11.18
N ARG A 278 1.58 -36.20 -11.13
CA ARG A 278 2.62 -37.10 -11.62
C ARG A 278 3.90 -37.01 -10.78
N GLU A 279 4.77 -37.97 -10.90
CA GLU A 279 6.17 -37.84 -10.45
C GLU A 279 6.90 -36.87 -11.39
N THR A 280 7.67 -35.95 -10.79
CA THR A 280 8.47 -34.98 -11.52
C THR A 280 9.89 -34.94 -10.97
N MET A 281 10.89 -34.78 -11.83
CA MET A 281 12.24 -34.47 -11.42
C MET A 281 12.28 -33.05 -10.89
N ASN A 282 12.88 -32.87 -9.71
CA ASN A 282 13.05 -31.57 -9.08
C ASN A 282 14.50 -31.38 -8.65
N PHE A 283 14.88 -30.16 -8.42
CA PHE A 283 16.11 -29.87 -7.68
C PHE A 283 15.86 -28.84 -6.56
N THR A 284 16.67 -28.97 -5.53
CA THR A 284 16.80 -28.00 -4.45
C THR A 284 18.26 -27.81 -4.12
N ALA A 285 18.74 -26.56 -4.11
CA ALA A 285 20.14 -26.29 -3.87
C ALA A 285 20.32 -24.92 -3.17
N ILE A 286 21.46 -24.76 -2.49
CA ILE A 286 21.80 -23.51 -1.76
C ILE A 286 23.14 -22.97 -2.20
N SER A 287 23.29 -21.65 -2.19
CA SER A 287 24.57 -20.97 -2.41
C SER A 287 25.34 -20.75 -1.11
N GLU A 288 26.63 -20.46 -1.21
CA GLU A 288 27.46 -20.03 -0.06
C GLU A 288 26.91 -18.74 0.58
N ALA A 289 26.30 -17.86 -0.20
CA ALA A 289 25.64 -16.64 0.31
C ALA A 289 24.35 -16.91 1.11
N GLY A 290 23.82 -18.14 1.05
CA GLY A 290 22.63 -18.57 1.79
C GLY A 290 21.30 -18.45 1.01
N GLU A 291 21.35 -18.24 -0.29
CA GLU A 291 20.17 -18.28 -1.15
C GLU A 291 19.80 -19.74 -1.48
N THR A 292 18.50 -20.01 -1.53
CA THR A 292 17.96 -21.32 -1.97
C THR A 292 17.29 -21.19 -3.32
N VAL A 293 17.57 -22.15 -4.19
CA VAL A 293 16.92 -22.30 -5.50
C VAL A 293 16.17 -23.63 -5.60
N TRP A 294 15.00 -23.56 -6.22
CA TRP A 294 14.17 -24.73 -6.53
C TRP A 294 13.83 -24.80 -8.02
N GLY A 295 13.83 -25.99 -8.57
CA GLY A 295 13.31 -26.27 -9.91
C GLY A 295 12.34 -27.43 -9.91
N ILE A 296 11.23 -27.28 -10.64
CA ILE A 296 10.22 -28.33 -10.86
C ILE A 296 10.11 -28.60 -12.34
N GLN A 297 10.46 -29.84 -12.76
CA GLN A 297 10.43 -30.25 -14.17
C GLN A 297 9.02 -30.27 -14.75
N GLN A 298 8.87 -29.63 -15.89
CA GLN A 298 7.62 -29.65 -16.66
C GLN A 298 7.45 -30.94 -17.48
N PRO A 299 6.21 -31.38 -17.79
CA PRO A 299 5.98 -32.51 -18.67
C PRO A 299 6.69 -32.33 -20.02
N ASP A 300 7.34 -33.36 -20.55
CA ASP A 300 7.84 -33.29 -21.92
C ASP A 300 6.69 -33.09 -22.91
N LYS A 301 6.71 -31.99 -23.66
CA LYS A 301 5.70 -31.62 -24.65
C LYS A 301 6.38 -30.96 -25.86
N SER A 302 5.99 -31.38 -27.06
CA SER A 302 6.38 -30.64 -28.25
C SER A 302 5.70 -29.25 -28.29
N ASP A 303 6.32 -28.28 -29.00
CA ASP A 303 5.73 -26.94 -29.21
C ASP A 303 4.29 -27.00 -29.73
N GLU A 304 3.98 -27.97 -30.63
CA GLU A 304 2.64 -28.18 -31.15
C GLU A 304 1.63 -28.57 -30.07
N GLN A 305 2.04 -29.43 -29.12
CA GLN A 305 1.20 -29.81 -27.97
C GLN A 305 1.00 -28.63 -27.02
N VAL A 306 2.05 -27.84 -26.74
CA VAL A 306 1.94 -26.64 -25.89
C VAL A 306 0.97 -25.63 -26.49
N VAL A 307 1.13 -25.28 -27.78
CA VAL A 307 0.25 -24.34 -28.49
C VAL A 307 -1.21 -24.86 -28.51
N GLN A 308 -1.41 -26.16 -28.63
CA GLN A 308 -2.74 -26.78 -28.56
C GLN A 308 -3.37 -26.65 -27.16
N ASP A 309 -2.61 -26.92 -26.11
CA ASP A 309 -3.07 -26.80 -24.72
C ASP A 309 -3.43 -25.34 -24.37
N VAL A 310 -2.59 -24.38 -24.79
CA VAL A 310 -2.88 -22.95 -24.65
C VAL A 310 -4.16 -22.57 -25.40
N GLN A 311 -4.33 -23.03 -26.67
CA GLN A 311 -5.53 -22.76 -27.45
C GLN A 311 -6.80 -23.28 -26.73
N GLN A 312 -6.75 -24.45 -26.11
CA GLN A 312 -7.88 -25.03 -25.39
C GLN A 312 -8.19 -24.24 -24.11
N ALA A 313 -7.14 -23.87 -23.34
CA ALA A 313 -7.28 -23.21 -22.04
C ALA A 313 -7.58 -21.71 -22.13
N LEU A 314 -7.16 -21.05 -23.22
CA LEU A 314 -7.34 -19.60 -23.38
C LEU A 314 -8.83 -19.21 -23.34
N THR A 315 -9.18 -18.30 -22.44
CA THR A 315 -10.55 -17.78 -22.30
C THR A 315 -10.49 -16.27 -21.99
N LEU A 316 -11.51 -15.55 -22.41
CA LEU A 316 -11.71 -14.12 -22.11
C LEU A 316 -12.89 -13.91 -21.13
N GLY A 317 -13.36 -14.97 -20.47
CA GLY A 317 -14.54 -14.89 -19.61
C GLY A 317 -15.85 -14.69 -20.40
N ASN A 318 -16.71 -13.78 -19.92
CA ASN A 318 -17.98 -13.49 -20.60
C ASN A 318 -17.75 -12.57 -21.81
N THR A 319 -17.93 -13.09 -23.01
CA THR A 319 -17.81 -12.34 -24.28
C THR A 319 -19.15 -11.93 -24.88
N SER A 320 -20.28 -12.32 -24.27
CA SER A 320 -21.63 -12.05 -24.80
C SER A 320 -22.29 -10.79 -24.23
N ASN A 321 -21.67 -10.16 -23.25
CA ASN A 321 -22.14 -8.92 -22.63
C ASN A 321 -20.93 -8.13 -22.14
N VAL A 322 -20.24 -7.45 -23.06
CA VAL A 322 -19.02 -6.71 -22.80
C VAL A 322 -19.32 -5.22 -22.86
N SER A 323 -19.02 -4.49 -21.81
CA SER A 323 -19.20 -3.02 -21.73
C SER A 323 -17.93 -2.29 -21.30
N SER A 324 -16.87 -3.04 -20.97
CA SER A 324 -15.59 -2.50 -20.52
C SER A 324 -14.41 -3.18 -21.18
N ARG A 325 -13.22 -2.63 -20.99
CA ARG A 325 -11.96 -3.16 -21.49
C ARG A 325 -11.78 -4.62 -21.14
N LEU A 326 -11.43 -5.45 -22.13
CA LEU A 326 -11.01 -6.84 -21.92
C LEU A 326 -9.49 -6.92 -21.73
N THR A 327 -9.06 -7.66 -20.71
CA THR A 327 -7.64 -8.02 -20.56
C THR A 327 -7.33 -9.15 -21.55
N LEU A 328 -6.48 -8.85 -22.52
CA LEU A 328 -6.05 -9.81 -23.53
C LEU A 328 -4.66 -10.34 -23.17
N PRO A 329 -4.53 -11.65 -22.80
CA PRO A 329 -3.22 -12.24 -22.50
C PRO A 329 -2.29 -12.17 -23.69
N THR A 330 -1.03 -11.79 -23.49
CA THR A 330 0.02 -11.74 -24.51
C THR A 330 1.03 -12.87 -24.38
N GLU A 331 1.04 -13.55 -23.24
CA GLU A 331 1.94 -14.65 -22.89
C GLU A 331 1.14 -15.81 -22.30
N ALA A 332 1.69 -17.01 -22.38
CA ALA A 332 1.12 -18.24 -21.85
C ALA A 332 2.24 -19.26 -21.54
N ALA A 333 1.89 -20.45 -21.12
CA ALA A 333 2.78 -21.51 -20.68
C ALA A 333 4.02 -21.64 -21.56
N ARG A 334 5.19 -21.75 -20.89
CA ARG A 334 6.49 -22.03 -21.52
C ARG A 334 6.90 -20.98 -22.55
N ASN A 335 6.71 -19.70 -22.23
CA ASN A 335 7.04 -18.56 -23.08
C ASN A 335 6.32 -18.60 -24.45
N THR A 336 5.07 -19.12 -24.46
CA THR A 336 4.22 -19.08 -25.65
C THR A 336 3.69 -17.66 -25.82
N THR A 337 3.81 -17.09 -27.00
CA THR A 337 3.32 -15.74 -27.32
C THR A 337 1.89 -15.78 -27.85
N ILE A 338 1.07 -14.79 -27.46
CA ILE A 338 -0.29 -14.59 -27.98
C ILE A 338 -0.37 -13.18 -28.57
N THR A 339 -0.71 -13.10 -29.85
CA THR A 339 -0.99 -11.81 -30.53
C THR A 339 -2.46 -11.74 -30.91
N TRP A 340 -3.02 -10.53 -30.87
CA TRP A 340 -4.43 -10.32 -31.11
C TRP A 340 -4.69 -9.51 -32.35
N THR A 341 -5.80 -9.83 -33.03
CA THR A 341 -6.39 -9.02 -34.12
C THR A 341 -7.89 -8.92 -33.94
N THR A 342 -8.49 -7.85 -34.42
CA THR A 342 -9.93 -7.64 -34.37
C THR A 342 -10.53 -7.53 -35.78
N SER A 343 -11.78 -7.98 -35.95
CA SER A 343 -12.53 -7.78 -37.18
C SER A 343 -13.09 -6.36 -37.30
N ASP A 344 -13.26 -5.64 -36.18
CA ASP A 344 -13.76 -4.27 -36.16
C ASP A 344 -13.16 -3.47 -34.97
N PRO A 345 -12.13 -2.65 -35.23
CA PRO A 345 -11.49 -1.86 -34.17
C PRO A 345 -12.36 -0.70 -33.67
N SER A 346 -13.48 -0.38 -34.31
CA SER A 346 -14.43 0.62 -33.78
C SER A 346 -15.38 0.04 -32.74
N VAL A 347 -15.41 -1.29 -32.58
CA VAL A 347 -16.16 -2.01 -31.53
C VAL A 347 -15.26 -2.45 -30.40
N ILE A 348 -14.12 -3.05 -30.74
CA ILE A 348 -13.08 -3.45 -29.79
C ILE A 348 -11.72 -3.45 -30.48
N THR A 349 -10.71 -2.89 -29.85
CA THR A 349 -9.34 -2.88 -30.38
C THR A 349 -8.59 -4.20 -30.12
N ALA A 350 -7.44 -4.38 -30.77
CA ALA A 350 -6.53 -5.52 -30.54
C ALA A 350 -5.84 -5.47 -29.16
N GLU A 351 -5.91 -4.33 -28.45
CA GLU A 351 -5.44 -4.13 -27.08
C GLU A 351 -6.56 -4.30 -26.03
N GLY A 352 -7.79 -4.63 -26.51
CA GLY A 352 -8.96 -4.92 -25.68
C GLY A 352 -9.77 -3.69 -25.27
N GLU A 353 -9.52 -2.50 -25.83
CA GLU A 353 -10.37 -1.32 -25.61
C GLU A 353 -11.72 -1.51 -26.26
N VAL A 354 -12.79 -1.23 -25.53
CA VAL A 354 -14.17 -1.49 -25.92
C VAL A 354 -14.91 -0.17 -26.08
N PHE A 355 -15.72 -0.04 -27.12
CA PHE A 355 -16.54 1.14 -27.42
C PHE A 355 -18.03 0.79 -27.35
N PRO A 356 -18.68 0.91 -26.16
CA PRO A 356 -20.09 0.59 -25.99
C PRO A 356 -20.99 1.53 -26.81
N PRO A 357 -22.08 1.00 -27.41
CA PRO A 357 -23.11 1.86 -28.02
C PRO A 357 -23.88 2.65 -26.97
N GLU A 358 -24.62 3.66 -27.38
CA GLU A 358 -25.50 4.43 -26.50
C GLU A 358 -26.69 3.57 -26.02
N VAL A 359 -27.26 3.92 -24.85
CA VAL A 359 -28.43 3.22 -24.30
C VAL A 359 -29.62 3.37 -25.27
N GLY A 360 -30.16 2.23 -25.65
CA GLY A 360 -31.28 2.15 -26.63
C GLY A 360 -30.83 1.88 -28.06
N GLU A 361 -29.53 1.84 -28.34
CA GLU A 361 -28.98 1.36 -29.61
C GLU A 361 -28.82 -0.18 -29.63
N GLU A 362 -28.61 -0.75 -30.80
CA GLU A 362 -28.37 -2.20 -30.96
C GLU A 362 -26.95 -2.54 -30.47
N ASN A 363 -26.81 -3.75 -29.87
CA ASN A 363 -25.51 -4.28 -29.48
C ASN A 363 -24.56 -4.36 -30.68
N LEU A 364 -23.30 -4.01 -30.46
CA LEU A 364 -22.26 -4.13 -31.47
C LEU A 364 -21.56 -5.50 -31.35
N THR A 365 -21.04 -6.01 -32.48
CA THR A 365 -20.36 -7.30 -32.50
C THR A 365 -19.04 -7.24 -33.26
N ALA A 366 -18.03 -7.93 -32.73
CA ALA A 366 -16.74 -8.10 -33.39
C ALA A 366 -16.15 -9.49 -33.08
N VAL A 367 -15.18 -9.92 -33.88
CA VAL A 367 -14.41 -11.13 -33.60
C VAL A 367 -12.98 -10.73 -33.22
N LEU A 368 -12.56 -11.13 -32.00
CA LEU A 368 -11.15 -11.10 -31.62
C LEU A 368 -10.50 -12.45 -31.97
N THR A 369 -9.42 -12.43 -32.72
CA THR A 369 -8.64 -13.62 -33.07
C THR A 369 -7.29 -13.60 -32.34
N ALA A 370 -7.09 -14.59 -31.48
CA ALA A 370 -5.80 -14.88 -30.85
C ALA A 370 -4.94 -15.72 -31.80
N THR A 371 -3.73 -15.31 -32.06
CA THR A 371 -2.69 -16.14 -32.71
C THR A 371 -1.66 -16.55 -31.66
N ILE A 372 -1.61 -17.85 -31.38
CA ILE A 372 -0.80 -18.48 -30.32
C ILE A 372 0.41 -19.13 -30.98
N THR A 373 1.61 -18.77 -30.56
CA THR A 373 2.86 -19.19 -31.24
C THR A 373 3.93 -19.62 -30.25
N LYS A 374 4.58 -20.78 -30.52
CA LYS A 374 5.80 -21.26 -29.85
C LYS A 374 6.73 -21.89 -30.89
N GLY A 375 7.94 -21.39 -30.99
CA GLY A 375 8.89 -21.83 -32.02
C GLY A 375 8.30 -21.68 -33.42
N VAL A 376 8.15 -22.81 -34.14
CA VAL A 376 7.53 -22.86 -35.49
C VAL A 376 6.04 -23.26 -35.43
N ALA A 377 5.54 -23.68 -34.26
CA ALA A 377 4.14 -24.08 -34.08
C ALA A 377 3.25 -22.85 -33.90
N SER A 378 2.09 -22.84 -34.54
CA SER A 378 1.12 -21.73 -34.43
C SER A 378 -0.29 -22.24 -34.59
N ARG A 379 -1.22 -21.68 -33.78
CA ARG A 379 -2.68 -21.92 -33.84
C ARG A 379 -3.44 -20.64 -33.61
N THR A 380 -4.67 -20.57 -34.09
CA THR A 380 -5.58 -19.44 -33.87
C THR A 380 -6.79 -19.86 -33.05
N LYS A 381 -7.37 -18.90 -32.30
CA LYS A 381 -8.64 -19.04 -31.59
C LYS A 381 -9.46 -17.77 -31.76
N ASP A 382 -10.70 -17.92 -32.21
CA ASP A 382 -11.64 -16.81 -32.38
C ASP A 382 -12.58 -16.70 -31.17
N PHE A 383 -12.85 -15.44 -30.78
CA PHE A 383 -13.79 -15.06 -29.75
C PHE A 383 -14.82 -14.12 -30.35
N ASN A 384 -16.09 -14.52 -30.35
CA ASN A 384 -17.19 -13.63 -30.72
C ASN A 384 -17.48 -12.72 -29.55
N ILE A 385 -17.32 -11.41 -29.75
CA ILE A 385 -17.54 -10.36 -28.75
C ILE A 385 -18.85 -9.68 -29.07
N THR A 386 -19.73 -9.57 -28.07
CA THR A 386 -20.94 -8.73 -28.13
C THR A 386 -20.76 -7.58 -27.14
N VAL A 387 -20.68 -6.38 -27.65
CA VAL A 387 -20.56 -5.14 -26.86
C VAL A 387 -21.95 -4.56 -26.63
N THR A 388 -22.28 -4.30 -25.38
CA THR A 388 -23.58 -3.82 -24.93
C THR A 388 -23.50 -2.43 -24.33
N PRO A 389 -24.57 -1.61 -24.36
CA PRO A 389 -24.61 -0.33 -23.67
C PRO A 389 -24.30 -0.45 -22.17
N ILE A 390 -23.75 0.60 -21.58
CA ILE A 390 -23.63 0.74 -20.12
C ILE A 390 -24.94 1.36 -19.62
N ASP A 391 -25.82 0.54 -19.06
CA ASP A 391 -27.13 0.98 -18.55
C ASP A 391 -27.03 1.32 -17.05
N VAL A 392 -26.99 2.61 -16.75
CA VAL A 392 -26.97 3.14 -15.38
C VAL A 392 -28.32 3.08 -14.66
N THR A 393 -29.39 2.64 -15.35
CA THR A 393 -30.73 2.51 -14.77
C THR A 393 -31.09 1.08 -14.40
N LEU A 394 -30.26 0.12 -14.77
CA LEU A 394 -30.49 -1.29 -14.45
C LEU A 394 -30.48 -1.52 -12.93
N GLY A 395 -31.58 -2.00 -12.37
CA GLY A 395 -31.76 -2.22 -10.94
C GLY A 395 -31.93 -0.92 -10.12
N LEU A 396 -32.14 0.23 -10.74
CA LEU A 396 -32.40 1.49 -10.03
C LEU A 396 -33.78 1.40 -9.36
N SER A 397 -33.79 1.29 -8.03
CA SER A 397 -34.98 1.14 -7.19
C SER A 397 -35.51 2.46 -6.65
N ALA A 398 -34.60 3.42 -6.34
CA ALA A 398 -34.98 4.77 -5.86
C ALA A 398 -33.96 5.82 -6.31
N GLN A 399 -34.47 7.03 -6.59
CA GLN A 399 -33.63 8.20 -6.85
C GLN A 399 -34.21 9.43 -6.17
N TYR A 400 -33.35 10.25 -5.55
CA TYR A 400 -33.65 11.55 -4.96
C TYR A 400 -32.73 12.58 -5.61
N SER A 401 -33.30 13.44 -6.47
CA SER A 401 -32.55 14.41 -7.29
C SER A 401 -32.47 15.79 -6.65
N PHE A 402 -33.14 16.04 -5.53
CA PHE A 402 -33.12 17.28 -4.74
C PHE A 402 -33.47 18.57 -5.49
N GLU A 403 -34.33 18.49 -6.50
CA GLU A 403 -34.83 19.61 -7.30
C GLU A 403 -35.85 20.46 -6.50
N GLU A 404 -35.34 21.19 -5.49
CA GLU A 404 -36.10 22.01 -4.52
C GLU A 404 -37.15 21.22 -3.69
N ASN A 405 -37.04 19.90 -3.65
CA ASN A 405 -37.90 18.99 -2.87
C ASN A 405 -37.14 17.75 -2.39
N LEU A 406 -37.78 16.93 -1.60
CA LEU A 406 -37.23 15.67 -1.06
C LEU A 406 -38.00 14.45 -1.60
N ASP A 407 -38.71 14.59 -2.72
CA ASP A 407 -39.48 13.51 -3.33
C ASP A 407 -38.54 12.50 -4.03
N ALA A 408 -38.94 11.23 -4.03
CA ALA A 408 -38.29 10.25 -4.88
C ALA A 408 -38.68 10.53 -6.34
N SER A 409 -37.72 10.78 -7.21
CA SER A 409 -37.91 10.96 -8.64
C SER A 409 -38.02 9.62 -9.38
N VAL A 410 -37.52 8.53 -8.79
CA VAL A 410 -37.68 7.14 -9.24
C VAL A 410 -38.06 6.28 -8.04
N GLY A 411 -38.94 5.29 -8.28
CA GLY A 411 -39.47 4.36 -7.28
C GLY A 411 -40.74 4.86 -6.58
N ASP A 412 -41.42 3.97 -5.87
CA ASP A 412 -42.70 4.23 -5.16
C ASP A 412 -42.46 4.61 -3.66
N PHE A 413 -41.31 5.22 -3.35
CA PHE A 413 -40.99 5.65 -2.00
C PHE A 413 -41.52 7.06 -1.73
N GLY A 414 -41.84 7.31 -0.44
CA GLY A 414 -42.30 8.64 -0.01
C GLY A 414 -41.18 9.69 0.00
N GLU A 415 -41.58 10.92 0.32
CA GLU A 415 -40.64 12.04 0.47
C GLU A 415 -39.72 11.84 1.68
N GLY A 416 -38.49 12.39 1.62
CA GLY A 416 -37.61 12.53 2.75
C GLY A 416 -38.14 13.53 3.79
N THR A 417 -37.80 13.37 5.06
CA THR A 417 -38.20 14.26 6.16
C THR A 417 -36.99 14.96 6.73
N ILE A 418 -37.06 16.32 6.85
CA ILE A 418 -35.98 17.10 7.46
C ILE A 418 -35.89 16.78 8.95
N THR A 419 -34.69 16.54 9.44
CA THR A 419 -34.38 16.28 10.86
C THR A 419 -33.38 17.30 11.38
N GLY A 420 -33.28 17.40 12.72
CA GLY A 420 -32.22 18.14 13.37
C GLY A 420 -30.86 17.38 13.28
N ASN A 421 -30.03 17.63 14.27
CA ASN A 421 -28.65 17.09 14.30
C ASN A 421 -28.52 15.57 14.58
N ARG A 422 -29.62 14.84 14.60
CA ARG A 422 -29.73 13.37 14.68
C ARG A 422 -30.97 12.92 13.92
N ILE A 423 -30.97 11.66 13.49
CA ILE A 423 -32.02 11.06 12.65
C ILE A 423 -33.43 11.12 13.32
N ASN A 424 -33.51 11.15 14.65
CA ASN A 424 -34.76 11.19 15.40
C ASN A 424 -35.06 12.58 16.04
N ASN A 425 -34.20 13.58 15.77
CA ASN A 425 -34.42 14.92 16.32
C ASN A 425 -35.30 15.73 15.37
N GLU A 426 -36.31 16.40 15.94
CA GLU A 426 -37.11 17.38 15.21
C GLU A 426 -36.33 18.69 14.98
N GLY A 427 -36.73 19.44 14.00
CA GLY A 427 -36.09 20.69 13.61
C GLY A 427 -35.09 20.51 12.48
N GLY A 428 -34.29 21.53 12.22
CA GLY A 428 -33.36 21.53 11.11
C GLY A 428 -33.90 22.28 9.88
N ALA A 429 -33.01 22.50 8.93
CA ALA A 429 -33.34 23.16 7.66
C ALA A 429 -32.47 22.61 6.54
N ILE A 430 -33.06 22.33 5.40
CA ILE A 430 -32.36 22.00 4.16
C ILE A 430 -32.70 23.11 3.17
N THR A 431 -31.70 23.67 2.53
CA THR A 431 -31.84 24.64 1.44
C THR A 431 -31.32 24.01 0.15
N TYR A 432 -31.49 24.71 -0.97
CA TYR A 432 -31.13 24.18 -2.26
C TYR A 432 -30.26 25.19 -3.03
N GLU A 433 -29.15 24.68 -3.58
CA GLU A 433 -28.21 25.45 -4.42
C GLU A 433 -27.96 24.71 -5.72
N ALA A 434 -27.13 25.29 -6.60
CA ALA A 434 -26.70 24.59 -7.81
C ALA A 434 -26.01 23.27 -7.45
N GLY A 435 -26.42 22.19 -8.11
CA GLY A 435 -25.91 20.83 -7.97
C GLY A 435 -25.03 20.41 -9.15
N VAL A 436 -24.74 19.12 -9.24
CA VAL A 436 -24.14 18.50 -10.42
C VAL A 436 -25.16 18.47 -11.56
N GLN A 437 -26.39 18.11 -11.20
CA GLN A 437 -27.55 18.25 -12.09
C GLN A 437 -28.60 19.14 -11.40
N GLY A 438 -29.02 20.23 -12.04
CA GLY A 438 -30.04 21.10 -11.47
C GLY A 438 -29.70 21.67 -10.11
N LYS A 439 -30.39 21.22 -9.08
CA LYS A 439 -30.23 21.64 -7.67
C LYS A 439 -29.72 20.49 -6.80
N SER A 440 -29.05 20.83 -5.72
CA SER A 440 -28.58 19.91 -4.68
C SER A 440 -29.12 20.30 -3.32
N ALA A 441 -29.26 19.34 -2.40
CA ALA A 441 -29.60 19.59 -1.00
C ALA A 441 -28.38 20.12 -0.23
N VAL A 442 -28.54 21.23 0.49
CA VAL A 442 -27.50 21.88 1.30
C VAL A 442 -27.71 21.59 2.77
N PHE A 443 -26.68 21.01 3.39
CA PHE A 443 -26.63 20.65 4.80
C PHE A 443 -25.77 21.65 5.58
N ASP A 444 -26.34 22.24 6.62
CA ASP A 444 -25.72 23.31 7.41
C ASP A 444 -24.77 22.81 8.53
N GLY A 445 -24.64 21.50 8.71
CA GLY A 445 -23.88 20.88 9.82
C GLY A 445 -24.69 20.70 11.11
N ASN A 446 -26.00 20.98 11.09
CA ASN A 446 -26.92 20.77 12.20
C ASN A 446 -28.23 20.08 11.79
N SER A 447 -28.38 19.79 10.53
CA SER A 447 -29.62 19.27 9.94
C SER A 447 -29.30 18.02 9.11
N GLY A 448 -30.28 17.15 8.95
CA GLY A 448 -30.22 15.98 8.09
C GLY A 448 -31.55 15.70 7.39
N ILE A 449 -31.55 14.63 6.59
CA ILE A 449 -32.75 14.13 5.92
C ILE A 449 -32.93 12.67 6.35
N LYS A 450 -34.05 12.35 6.98
CA LYS A 450 -34.50 10.97 7.15
C LYS A 450 -35.24 10.54 5.91
N LEU A 451 -34.76 9.49 5.28
CA LEU A 451 -35.37 8.87 4.11
C LEU A 451 -36.42 7.84 4.54
N PRO A 452 -37.34 7.43 3.65
CA PRO A 452 -38.27 6.36 3.92
C PRO A 452 -37.60 5.07 4.37
N ASN A 453 -38.29 4.28 5.19
CA ASN A 453 -37.83 2.96 5.58
C ASN A 453 -37.87 1.98 4.40
N GLY A 454 -37.03 0.93 4.43
CA GLY A 454 -37.09 -0.15 3.44
C GLY A 454 -36.51 0.18 2.06
N LEU A 455 -35.68 1.22 1.95
CA LEU A 455 -35.03 1.56 0.67
C LEU A 455 -34.06 0.47 0.17
N ILE A 456 -33.50 -0.29 1.09
CA ILE A 456 -32.63 -1.43 0.79
C ILE A 456 -33.17 -2.64 1.57
N GLU A 457 -33.34 -3.76 0.87
CA GLU A 457 -33.70 -5.05 1.44
C GLU A 457 -32.79 -6.15 0.86
N GLY A 458 -32.27 -6.99 1.73
CA GLY A 458 -31.37 -8.06 1.30
C GLY A 458 -29.89 -7.70 1.37
N ASN A 459 -29.08 -8.49 0.66
CA ASN A 459 -27.61 -8.41 0.67
C ASN A 459 -27.02 -8.20 -0.74
N GLU A 460 -27.84 -7.79 -1.69
CA GLU A 460 -27.41 -7.35 -3.01
C GLU A 460 -28.02 -5.96 -3.26
N TYR A 461 -27.17 -4.94 -3.28
CA TYR A 461 -27.59 -3.56 -3.44
C TYR A 461 -26.41 -2.63 -3.75
N SER A 462 -26.75 -1.43 -4.22
CA SER A 462 -25.76 -0.35 -4.36
C SER A 462 -26.35 1.01 -4.00
N VAL A 463 -25.49 1.92 -3.59
CA VAL A 463 -25.81 3.32 -3.36
C VAL A 463 -24.79 4.18 -4.08
N SER A 464 -25.27 5.20 -4.78
CA SER A 464 -24.48 6.18 -5.52
C SER A 464 -24.99 7.58 -5.22
N MET A 465 -24.10 8.55 -5.08
CA MET A 465 -24.46 9.96 -4.84
C MET A 465 -23.29 10.88 -5.15
N TRP A 466 -23.61 12.14 -5.32
CA TRP A 466 -22.61 13.21 -5.40
C TRP A 466 -22.49 13.94 -4.07
N LEU A 467 -21.25 14.19 -3.63
CA LEU A 467 -20.92 14.89 -2.38
C LEU A 467 -20.01 16.09 -2.69
N ASN A 468 -20.36 17.24 -2.08
CA ASN A 468 -19.48 18.42 -2.03
C ASN A 468 -19.39 18.88 -0.57
N PRO A 469 -18.45 18.36 0.23
CA PRO A 469 -18.29 18.71 1.63
C PRO A 469 -17.78 20.15 1.78
N ALA A 470 -18.42 20.96 2.60
CA ALA A 470 -17.87 22.26 3.02
C ALA A 470 -16.79 22.11 4.10
N GLN A 471 -16.80 20.97 4.81
CA GLN A 471 -15.74 20.55 5.73
C GLN A 471 -15.74 19.02 5.85
N THR A 472 -14.55 18.45 6.11
CA THR A 472 -14.38 17.01 6.36
C THR A 472 -14.10 16.80 7.85
N THR A 473 -15.14 16.47 8.62
CA THR A 473 -14.99 16.13 10.03
C THR A 473 -14.96 14.61 10.19
N GLN A 474 -14.04 14.11 11.00
CA GLN A 474 -13.86 12.67 11.22
C GLN A 474 -15.17 12.00 11.66
N TYR A 475 -15.48 10.87 11.02
CA TYR A 475 -16.68 10.06 11.22
C TYR A 475 -18.04 10.76 10.93
N THR A 476 -18.03 11.88 10.23
CA THR A 476 -19.25 12.49 9.74
C THR A 476 -19.93 11.60 8.70
N THR A 477 -21.20 11.29 8.90
CA THR A 477 -21.98 10.45 7.99
C THR A 477 -22.55 11.26 6.83
N ALA A 478 -22.30 10.83 5.58
CA ALA A 478 -23.00 11.32 4.39
C ALA A 478 -24.28 10.51 4.11
N PHE A 479 -24.17 9.18 4.05
CA PHE A 479 -25.26 8.22 3.94
C PHE A 479 -25.23 7.24 5.10
N PHE A 480 -26.37 7.02 5.71
CA PHE A 480 -26.58 6.05 6.79
C PHE A 480 -27.72 5.10 6.47
N GLY A 481 -27.52 3.81 6.73
CA GLY A 481 -28.55 2.81 6.72
C GLY A 481 -28.41 1.89 7.92
N GLY A 482 -29.49 1.65 8.66
CA GLY A 482 -29.45 0.83 9.86
C GLY A 482 -30.63 -0.11 10.00
N SER A 483 -30.41 -1.27 10.62
CA SER A 483 -31.41 -2.22 11.09
C SER A 483 -31.37 -2.32 12.62
N ASP A 484 -32.19 -3.19 13.20
CA ASP A 484 -32.26 -3.40 14.66
C ASP A 484 -30.92 -3.83 15.29
N LYS A 485 -30.02 -4.43 14.51
CA LYS A 485 -28.79 -5.06 15.03
C LYS A 485 -27.51 -4.53 14.40
N SER A 486 -27.59 -3.94 13.23
CA SER A 486 -26.43 -3.52 12.47
C SER A 486 -26.70 -2.27 11.65
N TRP A 487 -25.66 -1.67 11.12
CA TRP A 487 -25.74 -0.44 10.34
C TRP A 487 -24.58 -0.32 9.37
N ILE A 488 -24.75 0.50 8.34
CA ILE A 488 -23.70 1.01 7.47
C ILE A 488 -23.67 2.54 7.54
N SER A 489 -22.48 3.11 7.40
CA SER A 489 -22.27 4.55 7.32
C SER A 489 -21.20 4.83 6.27
N PHE A 490 -21.57 5.60 5.25
CA PHE A 490 -20.58 6.14 4.32
C PHE A 490 -20.05 7.45 4.89
N VAL A 491 -18.76 7.48 5.21
CA VAL A 491 -18.10 8.62 5.84
C VAL A 491 -17.03 9.20 4.92
N PRO A 492 -17.10 10.50 4.59
CA PRO A 492 -16.07 11.18 3.78
C PRO A 492 -14.68 11.20 4.42
N HIS A 493 -14.60 11.09 5.76
CA HIS A 493 -13.38 11.16 6.54
C HIS A 493 -13.41 10.12 7.67
N GLY A 494 -12.81 8.96 7.44
CA GLY A 494 -12.65 7.88 8.41
C GLY A 494 -11.54 8.11 9.42
N GLY A 495 -11.13 7.05 10.13
CA GLY A 495 -10.11 7.10 11.17
C GLY A 495 -8.71 7.46 10.67
N ASP A 496 -8.37 7.08 9.45
CA ASP A 496 -7.12 7.36 8.76
C ASP A 496 -7.15 8.61 7.86
N GLY A 497 -8.28 9.35 7.87
CA GLY A 497 -8.52 10.52 7.03
C GLY A 497 -9.02 10.20 5.62
N ASN A 498 -9.13 8.94 5.25
CA ASN A 498 -9.64 8.51 3.96
C ASN A 498 -11.16 8.32 3.98
N THR A 499 -11.77 8.32 2.80
CA THR A 499 -13.17 7.96 2.62
C THR A 499 -13.39 6.49 3.00
N MET A 500 -14.48 6.17 3.66
CA MET A 500 -14.72 4.83 4.19
C MET A 500 -16.19 4.46 4.16
N LEU A 501 -16.49 3.22 3.78
CA LEU A 501 -17.75 2.57 4.12
C LEU A 501 -17.56 1.76 5.39
N TRP A 502 -18.32 2.11 6.42
CA TRP A 502 -18.19 1.59 7.77
C TRP A 502 -19.42 0.79 8.18
N SER A 503 -19.23 -0.37 8.81
CA SER A 503 -20.36 -1.14 9.36
C SER A 503 -20.14 -1.48 10.82
N GLY A 504 -21.21 -1.38 11.62
CA GLY A 504 -21.19 -1.60 13.07
C GLY A 504 -21.27 -3.06 13.49
N GLU A 505 -21.75 -3.96 12.65
CA GLU A 505 -21.70 -5.39 12.94
C GLU A 505 -20.31 -5.94 12.63
N ASN A 506 -19.62 -6.49 13.61
CA ASN A 506 -18.25 -7.00 13.51
C ASN A 506 -17.20 -5.96 13.09
N TRP A 507 -17.51 -4.67 13.13
CA TRP A 507 -16.59 -3.57 12.82
C TRP A 507 -15.86 -3.74 11.48
N TYR A 508 -16.61 -3.66 10.38
CA TYR A 508 -16.04 -3.74 9.06
C TYR A 508 -15.68 -2.34 8.53
N ASP A 509 -14.41 -2.11 8.25
CA ASP A 509 -13.85 -0.84 7.80
C ASP A 509 -13.34 -0.98 6.36
N ALA A 510 -14.17 -0.57 5.37
CA ALA A 510 -13.76 -0.46 3.98
C ALA A 510 -13.14 0.93 3.72
N SER A 511 -11.91 1.16 4.21
CA SER A 511 -11.16 2.37 3.94
C SER A 511 -10.57 2.35 2.53
N THR A 512 -10.84 3.41 1.77
CA THR A 512 -10.55 3.45 0.33
C THR A 512 -9.11 3.84 -0.02
N GLY A 513 -8.33 4.33 0.94
CA GLY A 513 -7.04 4.98 0.62
C GLY A 513 -7.18 6.34 -0.10
N SER A 514 -8.40 6.74 -0.47
CA SER A 514 -8.73 7.99 -1.19
C SER A 514 -9.38 9.01 -0.26
N ARG A 515 -9.12 10.29 -0.47
CA ARG A 515 -9.71 11.39 0.30
C ARG A 515 -10.69 12.17 -0.53
N ILE A 516 -11.83 12.53 0.06
CA ILE A 516 -12.76 13.51 -0.49
C ILE A 516 -12.35 14.91 -0.02
N ARG A 517 -12.23 15.83 -0.96
CA ARG A 517 -11.80 17.21 -0.71
C ARG A 517 -12.97 18.15 -0.47
N THR A 518 -12.72 19.20 0.28
CA THR A 518 -13.74 20.23 0.55
C THR A 518 -13.98 21.12 -0.66
N ASN A 519 -15.22 21.64 -0.77
CA ASN A 519 -15.65 22.56 -1.82
C ASN A 519 -15.43 22.03 -3.25
N GLN A 520 -15.47 20.72 -3.40
CA GLN A 520 -15.38 20.03 -4.67
C GLN A 520 -16.42 18.91 -4.73
N TRP A 521 -17.03 18.73 -5.91
CA TRP A 521 -17.90 17.60 -6.16
C TRP A 521 -17.10 16.30 -6.32
N HIS A 522 -17.56 15.27 -5.66
CA HIS A 522 -17.04 13.91 -5.79
C HIS A 522 -18.21 12.95 -6.00
N HIS A 523 -18.09 12.10 -6.97
CA HIS A 523 -19.00 10.98 -7.10
C HIS A 523 -18.54 9.86 -6.17
N VAL A 524 -19.45 9.33 -5.37
CA VAL A 524 -19.17 8.20 -4.50
C VAL A 524 -20.24 7.14 -4.69
N ALA A 525 -19.80 5.89 -4.75
CA ALA A 525 -20.71 4.77 -4.79
C ALA A 525 -20.13 3.58 -4.01
N PHE A 526 -21.02 2.70 -3.57
CA PHE A 526 -20.63 1.39 -3.08
C PHE A 526 -21.63 0.33 -3.54
N SER A 527 -21.11 -0.88 -3.74
CA SER A 527 -21.93 -2.04 -4.12
C SER A 527 -21.64 -3.20 -3.19
N VAL A 528 -22.71 -3.93 -2.84
CA VAL A 528 -22.66 -5.13 -2.01
C VAL A 528 -23.27 -6.28 -2.78
N ASN A 529 -22.60 -7.44 -2.78
CA ASN A 529 -23.09 -8.68 -3.37
C ASN A 529 -22.74 -9.84 -2.43
N GLY A 530 -23.71 -10.22 -1.61
CA GLY A 530 -23.47 -11.18 -0.54
C GLY A 530 -22.51 -10.65 0.51
N GLU A 531 -21.35 -11.29 0.63
CA GLU A 531 -20.25 -10.87 1.53
C GLU A 531 -19.21 -9.99 0.82
N PHE A 532 -19.35 -9.75 -0.48
CA PHE A 532 -18.43 -8.91 -1.24
C PHE A 532 -18.89 -7.45 -1.21
N VAL A 533 -17.95 -6.55 -1.00
CA VAL A 533 -18.20 -5.11 -1.05
C VAL A 533 -17.15 -4.41 -1.90
N LYS A 534 -17.59 -3.42 -2.68
CA LYS A 534 -16.73 -2.50 -3.42
C LYS A 534 -17.13 -1.07 -3.10
N VAL A 535 -16.15 -0.17 -3.05
CA VAL A 535 -16.35 1.27 -2.91
C VAL A 535 -15.67 1.98 -4.06
N PHE A 536 -16.40 2.91 -4.67
CA PHE A 536 -15.93 3.70 -5.82
C PHE A 536 -15.87 5.17 -5.43
N VAL A 537 -14.81 5.85 -5.85
CA VAL A 537 -14.63 7.29 -5.72
C VAL A 537 -14.31 7.87 -7.08
N ASN A 538 -15.11 8.83 -7.54
CA ASN A 538 -14.99 9.45 -8.86
C ASN A 538 -14.96 8.42 -10.02
N GLY A 539 -15.74 7.34 -9.87
CA GLY A 539 -15.86 6.27 -10.86
C GLY A 539 -14.78 5.19 -10.80
N GLU A 540 -13.73 5.37 -10.01
CA GLU A 540 -12.66 4.38 -9.85
C GLU A 540 -12.90 3.48 -8.64
N GLU A 541 -12.60 2.17 -8.75
CA GLU A 541 -12.65 1.23 -7.63
C GLU A 541 -11.53 1.56 -6.63
N ALA A 542 -11.92 2.12 -5.49
CA ALA A 542 -11.01 2.55 -4.45
C ALA A 542 -10.88 1.52 -3.30
N TYR A 543 -11.80 0.56 -3.22
CA TYR A 543 -11.77 -0.55 -2.27
C TYR A 543 -12.53 -1.76 -2.80
N SER A 544 -12.03 -2.95 -2.52
CA SER A 544 -12.69 -4.23 -2.76
C SER A 544 -12.37 -5.19 -1.60
N GLY A 545 -13.40 -5.87 -1.06
CA GLY A 545 -13.22 -6.76 0.09
C GLY A 545 -14.31 -7.81 0.23
N THR A 546 -14.06 -8.77 1.15
CA THR A 546 -14.98 -9.88 1.46
C THR A 546 -15.31 -9.87 2.96
N GLY A 547 -16.33 -10.61 3.36
CA GLY A 547 -16.75 -10.68 4.76
C GLY A 547 -17.62 -9.50 5.20
N PHE A 548 -18.19 -8.75 4.26
CA PHE A 548 -19.08 -7.64 4.57
C PHE A 548 -20.38 -8.16 5.23
N PRO A 549 -20.87 -7.55 6.33
CA PRO A 549 -22.00 -8.07 7.06
C PRO A 549 -23.36 -7.89 6.35
N HIS A 550 -24.28 -8.81 6.57
CA HIS A 550 -25.68 -8.70 6.14
C HIS A 550 -26.45 -7.74 7.05
N VAL A 551 -26.56 -6.48 6.66
CA VAL A 551 -27.21 -5.44 7.48
C VAL A 551 -28.73 -5.42 7.30
N PHE A 552 -29.25 -5.52 6.08
CA PHE A 552 -30.66 -5.36 5.76
C PHE A 552 -31.34 -6.70 5.54
N THR A 553 -31.74 -7.37 6.61
CA THR A 553 -32.40 -8.69 6.57
C THR A 553 -33.93 -8.60 6.48
N THR A 554 -34.47 -7.38 6.61
CA THR A 554 -35.92 -7.09 6.54
C THR A 554 -36.12 -5.70 5.92
N SER A 555 -37.37 -5.40 5.51
CA SER A 555 -37.78 -4.08 4.97
C SER A 555 -37.94 -2.98 6.03
N GLU A 556 -37.51 -3.23 7.28
CA GLU A 556 -37.61 -2.26 8.39
C GLU A 556 -36.37 -1.36 8.49
N GLY A 557 -35.44 -1.41 7.55
CA GLY A 557 -34.24 -0.59 7.54
C GLY A 557 -34.57 0.91 7.60
N VAL A 558 -33.79 1.67 8.41
CA VAL A 558 -33.89 3.12 8.59
C VAL A 558 -32.76 3.79 7.84
N PHE A 559 -33.06 4.82 7.07
CA PHE A 559 -32.08 5.50 6.21
C PHE A 559 -32.04 7.00 6.45
N SER A 560 -30.87 7.62 6.27
CA SER A 560 -30.72 9.07 6.35
C SER A 560 -29.51 9.60 5.57
N LEU A 561 -29.56 10.89 5.28
CA LEU A 561 -28.46 11.67 4.74
C LEU A 561 -28.00 12.72 5.75
N GLY A 562 -26.71 12.90 5.84
CA GLY A 562 -26.07 13.93 6.65
C GLY A 562 -26.11 13.72 8.16
N VAL A 563 -26.87 12.75 8.66
CA VAL A 563 -27.01 12.44 10.11
C VAL A 563 -27.15 10.95 10.34
N ASN A 564 -26.80 10.51 11.55
CA ASN A 564 -27.15 9.22 12.11
C ASN A 564 -27.60 9.37 13.57
N PHE A 565 -27.44 8.35 14.41
CA PHE A 565 -27.88 8.40 15.82
C PHE A 565 -26.86 9.07 16.76
N TRP A 566 -25.54 9.13 16.38
CA TRP A 566 -24.45 9.50 17.31
C TRP A 566 -23.39 10.45 16.74
N ASP A 567 -23.09 10.42 15.41
CA ASP A 567 -22.00 11.20 14.82
C ASP A 567 -22.37 12.68 14.58
N LYS A 568 -21.37 13.50 14.31
CA LYS A 568 -21.58 14.90 13.92
C LYS A 568 -22.28 14.97 12.57
N PRO A 569 -23.22 15.90 12.38
CA PRO A 569 -23.90 16.09 11.10
C PRO A 569 -22.93 16.52 9.98
N PHE A 570 -23.25 16.10 8.78
CA PHE A 570 -22.58 16.51 7.58
C PHE A 570 -22.83 18.00 7.28
N LYS A 571 -21.80 18.69 6.79
CA LYS A 571 -21.89 20.05 6.28
C LYS A 571 -21.38 20.10 4.85
N GLY A 572 -22.23 20.54 3.92
CA GLY A 572 -21.93 20.56 2.49
C GLY A 572 -23.15 20.29 1.64
N LYS A 573 -22.96 19.80 0.45
CA LYS A 573 -24.01 19.52 -0.53
C LYS A 573 -24.06 18.04 -0.86
N ILE A 574 -25.28 17.50 -1.07
CA ILE A 574 -25.52 16.15 -1.59
C ILE A 574 -26.47 16.27 -2.76
N ASP A 575 -26.17 15.52 -3.83
CA ASP A 575 -26.95 15.50 -5.05
C ASP A 575 -27.09 14.09 -5.63
N GLU A 576 -28.15 13.87 -6.43
CA GLU A 576 -28.36 12.68 -7.23
C GLU A 576 -28.16 11.36 -6.45
N LEU A 577 -28.81 11.23 -5.27
CA LEU A 577 -28.80 9.96 -4.55
C LEU A 577 -29.56 8.90 -5.37
N LYS A 578 -28.86 7.80 -5.69
CA LYS A 578 -29.44 6.65 -6.38
C LYS A 578 -29.23 5.39 -5.55
N ILE A 579 -30.27 4.56 -5.46
CA ILE A 579 -30.27 3.27 -4.75
C ILE A 579 -30.66 2.19 -5.72
N TYR A 580 -29.92 1.11 -5.74
CA TYR A 580 -30.07 -0.01 -6.65
C TYR A 580 -30.35 -1.30 -5.87
N ASP A 581 -31.18 -2.17 -6.41
CA ASP A 581 -31.44 -3.53 -5.92
C ASP A 581 -30.48 -4.58 -6.52
N VAL A 582 -29.41 -4.13 -7.16
CA VAL A 582 -28.31 -4.91 -7.72
C VAL A 582 -26.96 -4.36 -7.29
N ALA A 583 -25.92 -5.17 -7.35
CA ALA A 583 -24.55 -4.71 -7.22
C ALA A 583 -24.08 -4.09 -8.54
N ILE A 584 -23.93 -2.75 -8.59
CA ILE A 584 -23.41 -2.07 -9.78
C ILE A 584 -21.97 -2.46 -10.06
N THR A 585 -21.62 -2.50 -11.35
CA THR A 585 -20.26 -2.79 -11.81
C THR A 585 -19.37 -1.53 -11.79
N ALA A 586 -18.07 -1.73 -11.96
CA ALA A 586 -17.11 -0.61 -12.06
C ALA A 586 -17.43 0.31 -13.25
N GLU A 587 -17.90 -0.26 -14.37
CA GLU A 587 -18.27 0.49 -15.56
C GLU A 587 -19.50 1.39 -15.32
N VAL A 588 -20.49 0.87 -14.59
CA VAL A 588 -21.66 1.66 -14.19
C VAL A 588 -21.24 2.77 -13.24
N ALA A 589 -20.38 2.48 -12.25
CA ALA A 589 -19.85 3.50 -11.35
C ALA A 589 -19.04 4.59 -12.09
N ALA A 590 -18.22 4.19 -13.07
CA ALA A 590 -17.47 5.12 -13.93
C ALA A 590 -18.42 5.98 -14.78
N LYS A 591 -19.46 5.38 -15.38
CA LYS A 591 -20.45 6.12 -16.18
C LYS A 591 -21.28 7.10 -15.34
N LEU A 592 -21.62 6.74 -14.08
CA LEU A 592 -22.32 7.63 -13.15
C LEU A 592 -21.45 8.84 -12.72
N ALA A 593 -20.13 8.71 -12.81
CA ALA A 593 -19.17 9.74 -12.47
C ALA A 593 -18.68 10.56 -13.69
N GLU A 594 -19.13 10.24 -14.91
CA GLU A 594 -18.59 10.82 -16.14
C GLU A 594 -18.75 12.37 -16.23
N ASP A 595 -19.81 12.90 -15.64
CA ASP A 595 -20.09 14.34 -15.59
C ASP A 595 -19.45 15.04 -14.37
N LEU A 596 -18.29 14.55 -13.85
CA LEU A 596 -17.61 15.18 -12.73
C LEU A 596 -17.33 16.67 -13.03
N PRO A 597 -17.97 17.62 -12.32
CA PRO A 597 -17.74 19.02 -12.56
C PRO A 597 -16.30 19.41 -12.27
N PRO A 598 -15.71 20.34 -13.01
CA PRO A 598 -14.43 20.91 -12.63
C PRO A 598 -14.52 21.53 -11.24
N ARG A 599 -13.42 21.49 -10.50
CA ARG A 599 -13.34 22.08 -9.16
C ARG A 599 -13.75 23.55 -9.22
N GLU A 600 -14.73 23.95 -8.39
CA GLU A 600 -15.00 25.37 -8.14
C GLU A 600 -13.88 25.88 -7.20
N GLU A 601 -13.01 26.75 -7.71
CA GLU A 601 -12.08 27.46 -6.86
C GLU A 601 -12.88 28.45 -6.02
N GLY A 602 -12.82 28.30 -4.70
CA GLY A 602 -13.42 29.26 -3.76
C GLY A 602 -12.77 30.63 -3.91
N PRO A 603 -13.43 31.71 -3.44
CA PRO A 603 -12.85 33.05 -3.49
C PRO A 603 -11.53 33.08 -2.73
N THR A 604 -10.54 33.75 -3.29
CA THR A 604 -9.30 34.03 -2.56
C THR A 604 -9.54 35.14 -1.54
N GLU A 605 -9.20 34.90 -0.28
CA GLU A 605 -9.40 35.83 0.82
C GLU A 605 -8.14 35.89 1.68
N LEU A 606 -7.66 37.11 1.98
CA LEU A 606 -6.55 37.31 2.91
C LEU A 606 -7.00 36.96 4.34
N GLN A 607 -6.50 35.84 4.85
CA GLN A 607 -6.86 35.32 6.18
C GLN A 607 -6.03 35.96 7.29
N ALA A 608 -4.72 36.14 7.09
CA ALA A 608 -3.82 36.71 8.07
C ALA A 608 -2.69 37.48 7.38
N GLN A 609 -2.25 38.56 8.00
CA GLN A 609 -1.08 39.33 7.60
C GLN A 609 -0.25 39.76 8.80
N TYR A 610 1.03 39.44 8.80
CA TYR A 610 2.03 39.84 9.78
C TYR A 610 3.05 40.76 9.09
N SER A 611 2.88 42.06 9.23
CA SER A 611 3.74 43.08 8.59
C SER A 611 4.95 43.46 9.44
N PHE A 612 5.11 42.93 10.63
CA PHE A 612 6.28 43.10 11.53
C PHE A 612 6.68 44.56 11.87
N GLU A 613 5.70 45.46 11.84
CA GLU A 613 5.85 46.87 12.21
C GLU A 613 6.07 47.04 13.74
N GLU A 614 7.27 46.63 14.21
CA GLU A 614 7.66 46.56 15.60
C GLU A 614 6.78 45.69 16.53
N ASN A 615 6.00 44.76 15.94
CA ASN A 615 5.13 43.83 16.63
C ASN A 615 4.89 42.56 15.81
N LEU A 616 4.19 41.60 16.41
CA LEU A 616 3.83 40.30 15.80
C LEU A 616 2.31 40.15 15.64
N ALA A 617 1.57 41.25 15.54
CA ALA A 617 0.12 41.24 15.42
C ALA A 617 -0.32 40.88 14.00
N ASP A 618 -1.43 40.14 13.90
CA ASP A 618 -2.17 39.98 12.66
C ASP A 618 -2.89 41.31 12.32
N THR A 619 -2.54 41.90 11.19
CA THR A 619 -3.12 43.20 10.77
C THR A 619 -4.52 43.05 10.14
N VAL A 620 -4.89 41.84 9.71
CA VAL A 620 -6.27 41.52 9.30
C VAL A 620 -7.18 41.43 10.54
N GLY A 621 -6.67 40.92 11.65
CA GLY A 621 -7.36 40.86 12.93
C GLY A 621 -8.21 39.59 13.12
N ASN A 622 -8.01 38.58 12.31
CA ASN A 622 -8.69 37.29 12.43
C ASN A 622 -8.04 36.36 13.46
N PHE A 623 -6.73 36.58 13.74
CA PHE A 623 -5.92 35.74 14.60
C PHE A 623 -5.18 36.55 15.69
N GLU A 624 -4.78 35.85 16.73
CA GLU A 624 -3.96 36.48 17.77
C GLU A 624 -2.53 36.78 17.27
N ALA A 625 -1.80 37.58 18.00
CA ALA A 625 -0.40 37.90 17.70
C ALA A 625 0.49 36.65 17.79
N GLY A 626 1.53 36.58 16.98
CA GLY A 626 2.56 35.60 17.09
C GLY A 626 3.30 35.68 18.45
N THR A 627 3.84 34.59 18.92
CA THR A 627 4.58 34.51 20.19
C THR A 627 6.04 34.17 19.93
N VAL A 628 6.96 34.95 20.52
CA VAL A 628 8.41 34.69 20.43
C VAL A 628 8.74 33.39 21.18
N ILE A 629 9.47 32.49 20.52
CA ILE A 629 9.94 31.21 21.05
C ILE A 629 11.41 31.01 20.83
N GLY A 630 12.01 30.04 21.51
CA GLY A 630 13.43 29.70 21.35
C GLY A 630 13.74 28.99 20.04
N ASN A 631 14.75 28.15 20.07
CA ASN A 631 15.32 27.51 18.88
C ASN A 631 14.52 26.29 18.33
N ASN A 632 13.36 26.03 18.89
CA ASN A 632 12.48 24.94 18.49
C ASN A 632 11.03 25.32 18.79
N ILE A 633 10.09 24.86 17.98
CA ILE A 633 8.67 25.18 18.11
C ILE A 633 8.07 24.83 19.49
N ASN A 634 8.65 23.85 20.17
CA ASN A 634 8.25 23.41 21.52
C ASN A 634 9.03 24.10 22.65
N THR A 635 9.87 25.10 22.36
CA THR A 635 10.67 25.81 23.35
C THR A 635 10.03 27.19 23.63
N PRO A 636 9.09 27.30 24.59
CA PRO A 636 8.27 28.51 24.77
C PRO A 636 9.05 29.73 25.26
N ASP A 637 10.24 29.50 25.79
CA ASP A 637 11.08 30.56 26.39
C ASP A 637 12.46 30.68 25.73
N GLY A 638 13.10 31.82 25.87
CA GLY A 638 14.51 32.06 25.52
C GLY A 638 14.75 32.61 24.11
N GLY A 639 13.71 32.93 23.36
CA GLY A 639 13.80 33.60 22.07
C GLY A 639 13.87 35.14 22.20
N ASN A 640 14.39 35.79 21.15
CA ASN A 640 14.43 37.24 21.02
C ASN A 640 14.22 37.64 19.56
N ILE A 641 13.21 38.45 19.28
CA ILE A 641 12.95 39.08 17.98
C ILE A 641 13.17 40.59 18.13
N THR A 642 13.91 41.16 17.22
CA THR A 642 14.12 42.61 17.11
C THR A 642 13.62 43.08 15.74
N TYR A 643 13.57 44.36 15.48
CA TYR A 643 13.04 44.92 14.25
C TYR A 643 14.04 45.86 13.62
N GLN A 644 14.18 45.80 12.30
CA GLN A 644 15.04 46.67 11.49
C GLN A 644 14.27 47.12 10.24
N ASP A 645 14.86 47.99 9.44
CA ASP A 645 14.26 48.39 8.17
C ASP A 645 14.08 47.18 7.27
N GLY A 646 12.83 46.99 6.76
CA GLY A 646 12.35 45.84 6.06
C GLY A 646 12.32 46.00 4.53
N ALA A 647 11.67 45.08 3.87
CA ALA A 647 11.28 45.21 2.46
C ALA A 647 10.17 46.27 2.34
N GLU A 648 9.30 46.34 3.36
CA GLU A 648 8.30 47.37 3.55
C GLU A 648 8.31 47.76 5.03
N GLY A 649 8.45 49.04 5.34
CA GLY A 649 8.49 49.51 6.74
C GLY A 649 9.57 48.80 7.61
N LYS A 650 9.15 48.02 8.58
CA LYS A 650 10.01 47.23 9.48
C LYS A 650 9.84 45.73 9.26
N ALA A 651 10.92 45.01 9.45
CA ALA A 651 10.98 43.54 9.38
C ALA A 651 11.36 42.91 10.70
N ALA A 652 10.92 41.72 10.97
CA ALA A 652 11.34 40.89 12.10
C ALA A 652 12.74 40.30 11.86
N VAL A 653 13.63 40.46 12.81
CA VAL A 653 15.02 39.98 12.78
C VAL A 653 15.13 38.69 13.59
N PHE A 654 15.61 37.65 12.96
CA PHE A 654 15.85 36.33 13.53
C PHE A 654 17.37 36.10 13.71
N ASP A 655 17.77 35.79 14.91
CA ASP A 655 19.17 35.70 15.34
C ASP A 655 19.83 34.33 15.11
N GLY A 656 19.13 33.40 14.49
CA GLY A 656 19.58 32.00 14.34
C GLY A 656 19.40 31.14 15.60
N LYS A 657 18.67 31.64 16.62
CA LYS A 657 18.38 30.92 17.86
C LYS A 657 16.93 31.08 18.31
N SER A 658 16.17 31.91 17.63
CA SER A 658 14.81 32.31 17.98
C SER A 658 13.86 32.05 16.81
N GLY A 659 12.60 31.82 17.13
CA GLY A 659 11.51 31.72 16.18
C GLY A 659 10.24 32.43 16.65
N VAL A 660 9.22 32.40 15.82
CA VAL A 660 7.87 32.89 16.16
C VAL A 660 6.90 31.75 16.01
N ARG A 661 6.18 31.44 17.07
CA ARG A 661 5.01 30.57 17.04
C ARG A 661 3.84 31.41 16.59
N LEU A 662 3.22 31.03 15.48
CA LEU A 662 1.98 31.61 14.98
C LEU A 662 0.74 30.91 15.58
N PRO A 663 -0.43 31.53 15.57
CA PRO A 663 -1.68 30.90 16.00
C PRO A 663 -1.98 29.60 15.25
N ASN A 664 -2.71 28.72 15.89
CA ASN A 664 -3.20 27.51 15.25
C ASN A 664 -4.32 27.83 14.23
N GLY A 665 -4.46 26.98 13.21
CA GLY A 665 -5.60 27.07 12.29
C GLY A 665 -5.49 28.17 11.24
N LEU A 666 -4.29 28.74 10.99
CA LEU A 666 -4.07 29.73 9.94
C LEU A 666 -4.41 29.21 8.53
N ILE A 667 -4.26 27.90 8.32
CA ILE A 667 -4.67 27.18 7.12
C ILE A 667 -5.54 26.01 7.59
N SER A 668 -6.73 25.86 6.98
CA SER A 668 -7.69 24.82 7.33
C SER A 668 -8.43 24.25 6.12
N SER A 669 -7.80 24.32 4.94
CA SER A 669 -8.34 23.83 3.68
C SER A 669 -7.22 23.31 2.78
N ASP A 670 -7.58 22.64 1.70
CA ASP A 670 -6.67 22.18 0.65
C ASP A 670 -6.43 23.22 -0.45
N SER A 671 -6.95 24.46 -0.27
CA SER A 671 -6.71 25.59 -1.17
C SER A 671 -6.24 26.78 -0.36
N TYR A 672 -5.00 27.18 -0.53
CA TYR A 672 -4.38 28.26 0.24
C TYR A 672 -3.12 28.80 -0.44
N SER A 673 -2.70 29.99 -0.02
CA SER A 673 -1.45 30.58 -0.47
C SER A 673 -0.71 31.21 0.71
N VAL A 674 0.61 31.16 0.65
CA VAL A 674 1.51 31.81 1.61
C VAL A 674 2.53 32.61 0.83
N THR A 675 2.72 33.90 1.20
CA THR A 675 3.71 34.78 0.61
C THR A 675 4.47 35.49 1.70
N MET A 676 5.76 35.77 1.49
CA MET A 676 6.60 36.51 2.44
C MET A 676 7.88 37.02 1.77
N TRP A 677 8.43 38.05 2.34
CA TRP A 677 9.78 38.51 2.04
C TRP A 677 10.80 37.90 3.01
N VAL A 678 11.93 37.47 2.48
CA VAL A 678 13.01 36.82 3.21
C VAL A 678 14.34 37.48 2.85
N TYR A 679 15.12 37.84 3.87
CA TYR A 679 16.52 38.35 3.76
C TYR A 679 17.42 37.42 4.56
N ALA A 680 18.20 36.58 3.90
CA ALA A 680 19.02 35.57 4.56
C ALA A 680 20.42 36.10 4.84
N ASP A 681 20.87 36.07 6.11
CA ASP A 681 22.27 36.35 6.49
C ASP A 681 23.16 35.15 6.15
N GLU A 682 22.64 33.94 6.34
CA GLU A 682 23.30 32.67 6.04
C GLU A 682 22.29 31.61 5.66
N LEU A 683 22.73 30.64 4.86
CA LEU A 683 21.92 29.53 4.40
C LEU A 683 22.68 28.21 4.65
N PRO A 684 22.49 27.56 5.80
CA PRO A 684 23.26 26.38 6.20
C PRO A 684 22.82 25.09 5.45
N GLY A 685 22.13 25.21 4.31
CA GLY A 685 21.67 24.12 3.47
C GLY A 685 20.25 23.66 3.83
N VAL A 686 19.98 22.37 3.65
CA VAL A 686 18.63 21.79 3.79
C VAL A 686 18.03 21.86 5.21
N ASN A 687 18.80 22.20 6.21
CA ASN A 687 18.41 22.12 7.62
C ASN A 687 17.94 23.47 8.18
N THR A 688 17.24 24.29 7.39
CA THR A 688 16.63 25.53 7.89
C THR A 688 15.27 25.75 7.23
N THR A 689 14.36 26.42 7.93
CA THR A 689 12.99 26.72 7.45
C THR A 689 12.67 28.20 7.63
N THR A 690 11.91 28.78 6.71
CA THR A 690 11.35 30.13 6.87
C THR A 690 9.93 30.07 7.39
N PHE A 691 9.06 29.29 6.75
CA PHE A 691 7.68 29.02 7.16
C PHE A 691 7.49 27.52 7.38
N PHE A 692 6.89 27.17 8.48
CA PHE A 692 6.55 25.80 8.83
C PHE A 692 5.07 25.69 9.21
N GLY A 693 4.41 24.67 8.70
CA GLY A 693 3.04 24.32 9.06
C GLY A 693 2.89 22.82 9.23
N ALA A 694 2.18 22.37 10.25
CA ALA A 694 2.01 20.94 10.53
C ALA A 694 0.70 20.61 11.23
N LEU A 695 0.09 19.51 10.86
CA LEU A 695 -0.99 18.88 11.62
C LEU A 695 -0.42 17.91 12.67
N SER A 696 0.69 17.22 12.34
CA SER A 696 1.40 16.28 13.22
C SER A 696 2.85 16.12 12.79
N ASN A 697 3.63 15.31 13.53
CA ASN A 697 4.99 14.97 13.11
C ASN A 697 5.03 14.16 11.78
N ALA A 698 3.93 13.52 11.39
CA ALA A 698 3.80 12.74 10.17
C ALA A 698 3.10 13.50 9.03
N SER A 699 2.56 14.71 9.29
CA SER A 699 1.88 15.53 8.28
C SER A 699 2.25 17.00 8.46
N TRP A 700 3.11 17.52 7.56
CA TRP A 700 3.70 18.87 7.67
C TRP A 700 4.24 19.37 6.33
N LEU A 701 4.40 20.68 6.24
CA LEU A 701 5.14 21.36 5.18
C LEU A 701 6.20 22.32 5.75
N SER A 702 7.27 22.56 5.00
CA SER A 702 8.37 23.44 5.35
C SER A 702 8.86 24.21 4.10
N LEU A 703 8.72 25.53 4.10
CA LEU A 703 9.32 26.37 3.07
C LEU A 703 10.79 26.58 3.41
N LYS A 704 11.65 26.00 2.61
CA LYS A 704 13.11 26.02 2.81
C LYS A 704 13.77 27.03 1.89
N PRO A 705 14.50 28.01 2.42
CA PRO A 705 15.24 28.97 1.60
C PRO A 705 16.42 28.31 0.87
N ALA A 706 16.94 27.19 1.38
CA ALA A 706 17.98 26.39 0.74
C ALA A 706 17.71 24.90 0.97
N GLY A 707 17.36 24.19 -0.08
CA GLY A 707 17.19 22.75 -0.17
C GLY A 707 18.41 22.05 -0.80
N PRO A 708 18.22 20.94 -1.52
CA PRO A 708 19.27 20.24 -2.26
C PRO A 708 20.02 21.20 -3.20
N GLU A 709 21.34 21.06 -3.26
CA GLU A 709 22.24 21.92 -4.05
C GLU A 709 22.14 23.44 -3.73
N GLY A 710 21.57 23.79 -2.57
CA GLY A 710 21.33 25.18 -2.16
C GLY A 710 20.16 25.88 -2.89
N LYS A 711 19.28 25.12 -3.53
CA LYS A 711 18.07 25.62 -4.20
C LYS A 711 16.93 25.73 -3.21
N SER A 712 16.10 26.77 -3.31
CA SER A 712 14.90 26.85 -2.46
C SER A 712 13.89 25.76 -2.82
N MET A 713 13.08 25.34 -1.84
CA MET A 713 12.05 24.31 -2.05
C MET A 713 10.91 24.44 -1.04
N LEU A 714 9.74 23.95 -1.42
CA LEU A 714 8.73 23.55 -0.46
C LEU A 714 8.82 22.03 -0.28
N TRP A 715 9.03 21.65 0.96
CA TRP A 715 9.18 20.25 1.36
C TRP A 715 8.02 19.83 2.23
N SER A 716 7.43 18.67 1.95
CA SER A 716 6.34 18.16 2.78
C SER A 716 6.41 16.66 2.99
N ASN A 717 5.74 16.22 4.03
CA ASN A 717 5.49 14.82 4.32
C ASN A 717 4.03 14.64 4.76
N SER A 718 3.37 13.61 4.26
CA SER A 718 2.07 13.18 4.76
C SER A 718 2.08 11.67 4.90
N ASN A 719 2.15 11.18 6.16
CA ASN A 719 2.18 9.75 6.50
C ASN A 719 3.19 8.92 5.69
N SER A 720 4.44 9.42 5.61
CA SER A 720 5.55 8.84 4.84
C SER A 720 5.49 9.04 3.32
N ALA A 721 4.50 9.74 2.79
CA ALA A 721 4.50 10.22 1.42
C ALA A 721 5.25 11.57 1.37
N TRP A 722 6.44 11.57 0.80
CA TRP A 722 7.30 12.74 0.68
C TRP A 722 7.00 13.51 -0.60
N TYR A 723 7.03 14.85 -0.55
CA TYR A 723 6.86 15.71 -1.71
C TYR A 723 7.92 16.82 -1.73
N ASP A 724 8.70 16.87 -2.81
CA ASP A 724 9.84 17.76 -2.98
C ASP A 724 9.60 18.75 -4.13
N ALA A 725 9.08 19.94 -3.81
CA ALA A 725 8.90 21.01 -4.78
C ALA A 725 10.17 21.90 -4.86
N VAL A 726 11.20 21.41 -5.56
CA VAL A 726 12.49 22.13 -5.71
C VAL A 726 12.39 23.15 -6.83
N THR A 727 12.61 24.45 -6.51
CA THR A 727 12.40 25.56 -7.44
C THR A 727 13.50 25.72 -8.52
N GLY A 728 14.66 25.11 -8.33
CA GLY A 728 15.82 25.36 -9.15
C GLY A 728 16.53 26.70 -8.85
N ALA A 729 15.92 27.64 -8.11
CA ALA A 729 16.45 28.95 -7.77
C ALA A 729 17.25 28.89 -6.46
N LYS A 730 18.39 29.61 -6.40
CA LYS A 730 19.16 29.84 -5.18
C LYS A 730 18.87 31.25 -4.67
N LEU A 731 18.58 31.37 -3.38
CA LEU A 731 18.41 32.67 -2.76
C LEU A 731 19.79 33.35 -2.59
N PRO A 732 19.89 34.64 -2.93
CA PRO A 732 21.07 35.42 -2.60
C PRO A 732 21.17 35.64 -1.09
N LEU A 733 22.40 35.86 -0.58
CA LEU A 733 22.61 36.30 0.79
C LEU A 733 22.56 37.83 0.84
N SER A 734 22.03 38.35 1.90
CA SER A 734 21.99 39.80 2.19
C SER A 734 21.21 40.61 1.12
N GLU A 735 20.23 40.01 0.55
CA GLU A 735 19.27 40.62 -0.40
C GLU A 735 17.85 40.15 -0.10
N TRP A 736 16.88 41.04 -0.25
CA TRP A 736 15.47 40.66 -0.12
C TRP A 736 15.01 39.77 -1.28
N THR A 737 14.35 38.68 -0.96
CA THR A 737 13.76 37.73 -1.91
C THR A 737 12.31 37.48 -1.53
N HIS A 738 11.39 37.67 -2.45
CA HIS A 738 9.98 37.27 -2.25
C HIS A 738 9.82 35.79 -2.51
N LEU A 739 9.26 35.07 -1.54
CA LEU A 739 8.92 33.67 -1.63
C LEU A 739 7.41 33.53 -1.54
N ALA A 740 6.81 32.74 -2.42
CA ALA A 740 5.40 32.38 -2.34
C ALA A 740 5.17 30.93 -2.78
N PHE A 741 4.11 30.36 -2.27
CA PHE A 741 3.56 29.13 -2.82
C PHE A 741 2.03 29.16 -2.76
N THR A 742 1.39 28.52 -3.75
CA THR A 742 -0.05 28.37 -3.86
C THR A 742 -0.41 26.89 -3.96
N VAL A 743 -1.44 26.46 -3.27
CA VAL A 743 -1.98 25.12 -3.30
C VAL A 743 -3.45 25.20 -3.72
N ALA A 744 -3.83 24.42 -4.71
CA ALA A 744 -5.20 24.26 -5.17
C ALA A 744 -5.50 22.76 -5.28
N GLY A 745 -5.99 22.16 -4.21
CA GLY A 745 -6.13 20.72 -4.11
C GLY A 745 -4.79 20.00 -4.13
N ASP A 746 -4.57 19.18 -5.14
CA ASP A 746 -3.28 18.47 -5.34
C ASP A 746 -2.29 19.24 -6.22
N GLN A 747 -2.69 20.40 -6.75
CA GLN A 747 -1.83 21.24 -7.55
C GLN A 747 -1.05 22.20 -6.66
N ILE A 748 0.25 22.29 -6.87
CA ILE A 748 1.12 23.22 -6.16
C ILE A 748 1.97 24.02 -7.11
N LYS A 749 2.15 25.31 -6.80
CA LYS A 749 3.12 26.17 -7.46
C LYS A 749 3.97 26.88 -6.43
N VAL A 750 5.26 27.06 -6.75
CA VAL A 750 6.22 27.80 -5.89
C VAL A 750 6.85 28.92 -6.72
N TYR A 751 6.90 30.11 -6.13
CA TYR A 751 7.37 31.31 -6.78
C TYR A 751 8.56 31.90 -6.04
N VAL A 752 9.48 32.47 -6.80
CA VAL A 752 10.63 33.25 -6.28
C VAL A 752 10.66 34.59 -7.03
N ASN A 753 10.59 35.69 -6.28
CA ASN A 753 10.50 37.06 -6.82
C ASN A 753 9.36 37.24 -7.86
N GLY A 754 8.19 36.68 -7.58
CA GLY A 754 7.02 36.73 -8.44
C GLY A 754 7.02 35.79 -9.64
N GLU A 755 8.15 35.14 -9.94
CA GLU A 755 8.22 34.18 -11.05
C GLU A 755 7.95 32.76 -10.58
N GLU A 756 7.09 32.03 -11.28
CA GLU A 756 6.84 30.60 -11.07
C GLU A 756 8.14 29.80 -11.32
N LYS A 757 8.65 29.13 -10.33
CA LYS A 757 9.88 28.31 -10.39
C LYS A 757 9.61 26.81 -10.24
N PHE A 758 8.42 26.43 -9.80
CA PHE A 758 7.96 25.06 -9.71
C PHE A 758 6.44 25.00 -9.88
N ALA A 759 5.96 24.03 -10.64
CA ALA A 759 4.58 23.63 -10.70
C ALA A 759 4.50 22.08 -10.69
N GLY A 760 3.57 21.51 -9.94
CA GLY A 760 3.43 20.06 -9.81
C GLY A 760 2.05 19.66 -9.33
N SER A 761 1.74 18.35 -9.48
CA SER A 761 0.52 17.71 -9.03
C SER A 761 0.82 16.64 -7.98
N GLY A 762 -0.23 16.11 -7.34
CA GLY A 762 -0.08 15.10 -6.29
C GLY A 762 0.42 15.65 -4.97
N PHE A 763 0.33 16.97 -4.73
CA PHE A 763 0.68 17.57 -3.44
C PHE A 763 -0.26 17.07 -2.35
N PRO A 764 0.25 16.58 -1.20
CA PRO A 764 -0.59 16.00 -0.16
C PRO A 764 -1.45 17.06 0.54
N ASP A 765 -2.67 16.69 0.89
CA ASP A 765 -3.52 17.51 1.77
C ASP A 765 -3.02 17.39 3.21
N ILE A 766 -2.44 18.48 3.74
CA ILE A 766 -1.81 18.52 5.05
C ILE A 766 -2.76 19.06 6.12
N PHE A 767 -3.55 20.10 5.79
CA PHE A 767 -4.39 20.82 6.74
C PHE A 767 -5.86 20.41 6.62
N LEU A 768 -6.23 19.36 7.31
CA LEU A 768 -7.57 18.76 7.27
C LEU A 768 -8.59 19.50 8.15
N ASP A 769 -8.10 20.33 9.10
CA ASP A 769 -8.90 21.07 10.06
C ASP A 769 -8.15 22.33 10.57
N ASN A 770 -8.76 23.05 11.49
CA ASN A 770 -8.22 24.26 12.10
C ASN A 770 -7.26 24.00 13.30
N THR A 771 -6.73 22.80 13.46
CA THR A 771 -5.79 22.46 14.56
C THR A 771 -4.32 22.61 14.16
N GLY A 772 -4.04 22.89 12.90
CA GLY A 772 -2.69 23.03 12.37
C GLY A 772 -1.81 23.99 13.19
N THR A 773 -0.56 23.60 13.36
CA THR A 773 0.49 24.33 14.09
C THR A 773 1.39 25.07 13.11
N PHE A 774 1.71 26.36 13.36
CA PHE A 774 2.49 27.17 12.45
C PHE A 774 3.64 27.88 13.16
N SER A 775 4.75 28.11 12.44
CA SER A 775 5.90 28.88 12.97
C SER A 775 6.74 29.51 11.86
N LEU A 776 7.51 30.52 12.24
CA LEU A 776 8.55 31.14 11.44
C LEU A 776 9.92 30.85 12.01
N ALA A 777 10.90 30.66 11.15
CA ALA A 777 12.31 30.46 11.43
C ALA A 777 12.68 29.17 12.17
N VAL A 778 11.72 28.41 12.71
CA VAL A 778 11.95 27.18 13.49
C VAL A 778 10.89 26.12 13.17
N ASN A 779 11.27 24.85 13.34
CA ASN A 779 10.37 23.72 13.40
C ASN A 779 10.79 22.79 14.55
N TRP A 780 10.56 21.48 14.44
CA TRP A 780 10.93 20.51 15.48
C TRP A 780 12.39 20.04 15.41
N TRP A 781 13.07 20.16 14.25
CA TRP A 781 14.36 19.50 13.99
C TRP A 781 15.40 20.35 13.25
N ASP A 782 14.99 21.37 12.50
CA ASP A 782 15.93 22.20 11.72
C ASP A 782 16.69 23.23 12.57
N ILE A 783 17.79 23.72 12.04
CA ILE A 783 18.53 24.84 12.58
C ILE A 783 17.69 26.12 12.38
N PRO A 784 17.49 26.95 13.40
CA PRO A 784 16.74 28.19 13.26
C PRO A 784 17.32 29.10 12.16
N PHE A 785 16.39 29.69 11.39
CA PHE A 785 16.77 30.64 10.36
C PHE A 785 17.42 31.89 10.94
N LYS A 786 18.43 32.43 10.24
CA LYS A 786 19.10 33.68 10.59
C LYS A 786 18.98 34.67 9.45
N GLY A 787 18.42 35.85 9.76
CA GLY A 787 18.10 36.86 8.79
C GLY A 787 16.88 37.65 9.16
N MET A 788 16.17 38.18 8.18
CA MET A 788 14.94 38.95 8.38
C MET A 788 13.79 38.36 7.59
N MET A 789 12.56 38.51 8.08
CA MET A 789 11.32 38.19 7.39
C MET A 789 10.37 39.36 7.50
N ASP A 790 9.60 39.55 6.41
CA ASP A 790 8.68 40.66 6.28
C ASP A 790 7.43 40.28 5.50
N GLU A 791 6.34 40.99 5.76
CA GLU A 791 5.09 40.90 5.00
C GLU A 791 4.58 39.46 4.77
N LEU A 792 4.52 38.64 5.84
CA LEU A 792 3.91 37.34 5.75
C LEU A 792 2.40 37.50 5.50
N ARG A 793 1.91 36.95 4.40
CA ARG A 793 0.47 36.89 4.07
C ARG A 793 0.03 35.44 3.86
N ILE A 794 -1.12 35.11 4.42
CA ILE A 794 -1.75 33.81 4.30
C ILE A 794 -3.15 34.02 3.74
N TYR A 795 -3.44 33.34 2.63
CA TYR A 795 -4.73 33.41 1.96
C TYR A 795 -5.45 32.08 2.04
N GLN A 796 -6.77 32.13 2.21
CA GLN A 796 -7.64 31.04 1.77
C GLN A 796 -7.78 31.14 0.24
N GLY A 797 -7.69 30.00 -0.45
CA GLY A 797 -7.65 29.94 -1.91
C GLY A 797 -6.24 30.13 -2.50
N ALA A 798 -6.08 29.68 -3.73
CA ALA A 798 -4.85 29.85 -4.50
C ALA A 798 -4.89 31.18 -5.25
N ILE A 799 -4.09 32.17 -4.85
CA ILE A 799 -3.95 33.44 -5.57
C ILE A 799 -3.30 33.21 -6.94
N SER A 800 -3.64 34.05 -7.90
CA SER A 800 -3.12 33.99 -9.26
C SER A 800 -1.63 34.32 -9.34
N ALA A 801 -0.97 33.92 -10.42
CA ALA A 801 0.44 34.26 -10.68
C ALA A 801 0.63 35.80 -10.82
N GLU A 802 -0.35 36.49 -11.35
CA GLU A 802 -0.37 37.94 -11.46
C GLU A 802 -0.42 38.60 -10.08
N GLU A 803 -1.25 38.12 -9.15
CA GLU A 803 -1.30 38.61 -7.77
C GLU A 803 0.02 38.33 -7.03
N VAL A 804 0.63 37.14 -7.21
CA VAL A 804 1.96 36.86 -6.65
C VAL A 804 3.02 37.80 -7.20
N GLN A 805 2.98 38.09 -8.48
CA GLN A 805 3.92 39.04 -9.12
C GLN A 805 3.72 40.47 -8.60
N GLU A 806 2.46 40.90 -8.42
CA GLU A 806 2.16 42.21 -7.85
C GLU A 806 2.72 42.35 -6.43
N LEU A 807 2.50 41.35 -5.57
CA LEU A 807 3.03 41.32 -4.21
C LEU A 807 4.58 41.33 -4.16
N ALA A 808 5.21 40.74 -5.16
CA ALA A 808 6.69 40.74 -5.27
C ALA A 808 7.25 42.03 -5.81
N THR A 809 6.45 42.90 -6.46
CA THR A 809 6.92 44.17 -7.06
C THR A 809 6.58 45.38 -6.22
N THR A 810 5.49 45.36 -5.46
CA THR A 810 4.97 46.50 -4.70
C THR A 810 5.94 46.97 -3.61
N SER A 811 6.74 46.08 -3.06
CA SER A 811 7.73 46.39 -1.99
C SER A 811 9.16 46.75 -2.46
N ALA A 812 9.44 46.65 -3.77
CA ALA A 812 10.79 46.87 -4.31
C ALA A 812 11.08 48.33 -4.71
N VAL A 813 10.21 49.26 -4.38
CA VAL A 813 10.33 50.69 -4.75
C VAL A 813 10.42 51.56 -3.48
N ASN A 814 11.56 51.47 -2.76
CA ASN A 814 12.04 52.63 -2.00
C ASN A 814 13.56 52.51 -1.73
#